data_4e66b71d1f62eb8564d24301a9d43a94
#
_entry.id   4e66b71d1f62eb8564d24301a9d43a94
#
_cell.length_a   1.000
_cell.length_b   1.000
_cell.length_c   1.000
_cell.angle_alpha   90.00
_cell.angle_beta   90.00
_cell.angle_gamma   90.00
#
_symmetry.space_group_name_H-M   'P 1'
#
loop_
_entity.id
_entity.type
_entity.pdbx_description
1 polymer ?
#
loop_
_entity_poly.entity_id
_entity_poly.type
_entity_poly.pdbx_seq_one_letter_code
_entity_poly.pdbx_strand_id
1 'polypeptide(L)'
;LFYSGVSHKIGEVHDGAATMDWMAQEQERGITITSAATTVFWNYRDKKYQINIIDTPGHVDFTVEVNRSLRVLDGLVFLFSAVDGVEPQSETNWRLADNYKVARIGFVNKMDRAGANFLEVCKQVKEMLGSYAVPLQLPIGAEDRFRGVVDLINNRAIVWNEDDFGMTFEEVPIPEDMIDEVAEYREYLLEAVADYDESLMEKFFEDSDSITEEEILTALRKAVIDMKIVPMVCGSSFKNKGVQTMLDLVMELLPSPMDKDDIIAHDLDDEEKDVRISPDETEPFAGLAFKIATDPFVGRLCFVRAYSGILNSGSYVFNSRSGNKERISRVFQMHANKQNQIDALRAGDIGAVVGFKDIKTGDTLCDEKRKVVLESMVFPEPVIGYAIEPKTQADVDKLGMAIAKLVEEDPTLQVNTDHETGQTILRGMGELHLDIIIDRLKREFKVEINQGAPQVAYKEALFGSYEHKEVYKKQTGGKGKFADISFELSPRDPDPETGEIKPGLDFVNAIVGGVIPKEFIPSIQKGFAESMKNGPLAGYPIESMKVRLFHGSFHDVDSDALSFELAARLGFKEAAKRCKPQLLEPIMAVDVVSPDEYTGPITGDLNRRRGLMKGMDTKGTSSVIKASVPLSELFGYITLMKIELPSGVDVEIKV
;
A
#
# COMPACT_ATOMS: atom_id res chain seq x y z
N LEU A 1 -10.94 -23.75 -6.60
CA LEU A 1 -11.83 -23.61 -7.76
C LEU A 1 -12.12 -24.96 -8.46
N PHE A 2 -11.14 -25.85 -8.53
CA PHE A 2 -11.29 -27.17 -9.15
C PHE A 2 -12.26 -28.05 -8.36
N TYR A 3 -12.04 -28.25 -7.05
CA TYR A 3 -12.90 -29.09 -6.22
C TYR A 3 -14.33 -28.54 -6.05
N SER A 4 -14.52 -27.23 -6.20
CA SER A 4 -15.86 -26.63 -6.21
C SER A 4 -16.58 -26.71 -7.58
N GLY A 5 -15.94 -27.29 -8.60
CA GLY A 5 -16.48 -27.43 -9.94
C GLY A 5 -16.51 -26.16 -10.79
N VAL A 6 -15.93 -25.05 -10.32
CA VAL A 6 -15.86 -23.77 -11.06
C VAL A 6 -14.80 -23.85 -12.17
N SER A 7 -13.71 -24.54 -11.94
CA SER A 7 -12.67 -24.82 -12.95
C SER A 7 -12.68 -26.28 -13.36
N HIS A 8 -12.51 -26.56 -14.66
CA HIS A 8 -12.41 -27.92 -15.18
C HIS A 8 -10.97 -28.47 -15.19
N LYS A 9 -9.98 -27.64 -14.87
CA LYS A 9 -8.56 -28.00 -14.79
C LYS A 9 -7.95 -27.41 -13.56
N ILE A 10 -7.02 -28.15 -12.97
CA ILE A 10 -6.11 -27.62 -11.95
C ILE A 10 -5.08 -26.78 -12.71
N GLY A 11 -4.97 -25.49 -12.37
CA GLY A 11 -3.97 -24.59 -12.93
C GLY A 11 -2.89 -24.31 -11.89
N GLU A 12 -1.64 -24.29 -12.30
CA GLU A 12 -0.50 -23.96 -11.44
C GLU A 12 0.00 -22.56 -11.73
N VAL A 13 0.42 -21.85 -10.68
CA VAL A 13 0.93 -20.47 -10.76
C VAL A 13 2.22 -20.44 -11.60
N HIS A 14 3.12 -21.40 -11.38
CA HIS A 14 4.40 -21.48 -12.12
C HIS A 14 4.26 -21.71 -13.63
N ASP A 15 3.16 -22.32 -14.04
CA ASP A 15 2.86 -22.55 -15.46
C ASP A 15 2.03 -21.42 -16.08
N GLY A 16 1.73 -20.36 -15.31
CA GLY A 16 0.85 -19.27 -15.73
C GLY A 16 -0.59 -19.70 -16.00
N ALA A 17 -1.00 -20.85 -15.45
CA ALA A 17 -2.29 -21.47 -15.69
C ALA A 17 -3.30 -21.26 -14.53
N ALA A 18 -2.92 -20.55 -13.48
CA ALA A 18 -3.79 -20.25 -12.34
C ALA A 18 -4.97 -19.37 -12.78
N THR A 19 -6.19 -19.79 -12.46
CA THR A 19 -7.41 -19.11 -12.93
C THR A 19 -7.57 -17.71 -12.31
N MET A 20 -7.04 -17.48 -11.12
CA MET A 20 -7.13 -16.21 -10.42
C MET A 20 -6.09 -15.19 -10.91
N ASP A 21 -4.93 -15.66 -11.39
CA ASP A 21 -3.88 -14.84 -12.01
C ASP A 21 -4.21 -14.60 -13.50
N TRP A 22 -5.05 -13.61 -13.75
CA TRP A 22 -5.59 -13.38 -15.10
C TRP A 22 -4.79 -12.34 -15.91
N MET A 23 -3.95 -11.55 -15.26
CA MET A 23 -3.09 -10.58 -15.94
C MET A 23 -1.89 -11.26 -16.59
N ALA A 24 -1.50 -10.76 -17.77
CA ALA A 24 -0.31 -11.29 -18.46
C ALA A 24 0.96 -11.18 -17.59
N GLN A 25 1.08 -10.09 -16.82
CA GLN A 25 2.20 -9.87 -15.91
C GLN A 25 2.24 -10.86 -14.74
N GLU A 26 1.09 -11.26 -14.21
CA GLU A 26 0.98 -12.31 -13.18
C GLU A 26 1.45 -13.65 -13.72
N GLN A 27 0.94 -14.02 -14.89
CA GLN A 27 1.28 -15.29 -15.56
C GLN A 27 2.76 -15.36 -15.97
N GLU A 28 3.33 -14.28 -16.50
CA GLU A 28 4.74 -14.22 -16.91
C GLU A 28 5.71 -14.27 -15.72
N ARG A 29 5.33 -13.67 -14.59
CA ARG A 29 6.17 -13.57 -13.40
C ARG A 29 5.93 -14.67 -12.37
N GLY A 30 4.81 -15.39 -12.49
CA GLY A 30 4.41 -16.43 -11.55
C GLY A 30 4.08 -15.89 -10.14
N ILE A 31 3.54 -14.67 -10.05
CA ILE A 31 3.14 -14.04 -8.80
C ILE A 31 1.79 -13.35 -8.97
N THR A 32 0.95 -13.39 -7.95
CA THR A 32 -0.28 -12.59 -7.90
C THR A 32 0.07 -11.12 -7.67
N ILE A 33 -0.52 -10.23 -8.44
CA ILE A 33 -0.29 -8.77 -8.41
C ILE A 33 -1.53 -8.05 -7.88
N THR A 34 -2.71 -8.38 -8.43
CA THR A 34 -3.98 -7.78 -8.02
C THR A 34 -4.88 -8.81 -7.36
N SER A 35 -5.61 -8.41 -6.34
CA SER A 35 -6.61 -9.30 -5.74
C SER A 35 -7.71 -9.67 -6.73
N ALA A 36 -8.08 -10.94 -6.79
CA ALA A 36 -9.17 -11.45 -7.61
C ALA A 36 -10.27 -12.04 -6.73
N ALA A 37 -11.52 -11.75 -7.06
CA ALA A 37 -12.68 -12.27 -6.36
C ALA A 37 -13.37 -13.37 -7.18
N THR A 38 -13.71 -14.47 -6.53
CA THR A 38 -14.45 -15.56 -7.15
C THR A 38 -15.43 -16.16 -6.15
N THR A 39 -16.67 -16.33 -6.58
CA THR A 39 -17.70 -17.02 -5.80
C THR A 39 -17.70 -18.50 -6.14
N VAL A 40 -17.64 -19.34 -5.12
CA VAL A 40 -17.73 -20.81 -5.23
C VAL A 40 -18.81 -21.34 -4.31
N PHE A 41 -19.22 -22.59 -4.59
CA PHE A 41 -20.16 -23.30 -3.73
C PHE A 41 -19.48 -24.57 -3.21
N TRP A 42 -19.61 -24.82 -1.90
CA TRP A 42 -19.10 -26.00 -1.24
C TRP A 42 -20.22 -26.77 -0.55
N ASN A 43 -20.27 -28.06 -0.77
CA ASN A 43 -21.24 -28.93 -0.11
C ASN A 43 -20.59 -29.57 1.12
N TYR A 44 -21.14 -29.30 2.29
CA TYR A 44 -20.67 -29.84 3.55
C TYR A 44 -21.85 -30.22 4.44
N ARG A 45 -21.83 -31.44 5.01
CA ARG A 45 -22.91 -32.00 5.88
C ARG A 45 -24.34 -31.76 5.31
N ASP A 46 -24.54 -32.15 4.04
CA ASP A 46 -25.81 -32.02 3.29
C ASP A 46 -26.30 -30.56 3.09
N LYS A 47 -25.48 -29.58 3.39
CA LYS A 47 -25.75 -28.17 3.14
C LYS A 47 -24.84 -27.62 2.05
N LYS A 48 -25.38 -26.71 1.26
CA LYS A 48 -24.63 -25.99 0.23
C LYS A 48 -24.29 -24.60 0.76
N TYR A 49 -23.01 -24.32 0.86
CA TYR A 49 -22.47 -23.03 1.31
C TYR A 49 -21.96 -22.23 0.12
N GLN A 50 -22.19 -20.91 0.16
CA GLN A 50 -21.57 -19.96 -0.77
C GLN A 50 -20.32 -19.37 -0.11
N ILE A 51 -19.22 -19.41 -0.83
CA ILE A 51 -17.94 -18.85 -0.38
C ILE A 51 -17.48 -17.81 -1.41
N ASN A 52 -17.26 -16.58 -0.97
CA ASN A 52 -16.64 -15.52 -1.76
C ASN A 52 -15.14 -15.52 -1.45
N ILE A 53 -14.34 -16.06 -2.35
CA ILE A 53 -12.89 -16.15 -2.20
C ILE A 53 -12.28 -14.88 -2.78
N ILE A 54 -11.44 -14.20 -1.99
CA ILE A 54 -10.58 -13.12 -2.48
C ILE A 54 -9.14 -13.63 -2.38
N ASP A 55 -8.51 -13.82 -3.52
CA ASP A 55 -7.10 -14.17 -3.62
C ASP A 55 -6.26 -12.90 -3.59
N THR A 56 -5.25 -12.84 -2.72
CA THR A 56 -4.46 -11.64 -2.48
C THR A 56 -2.97 -11.89 -2.73
N PRO A 57 -2.24 -10.88 -3.26
CA PRO A 57 -0.81 -10.99 -3.43
C PRO A 57 -0.08 -11.09 -2.08
N GLY A 58 1.03 -11.85 -2.04
CA GLY A 58 1.90 -11.95 -0.88
C GLY A 58 3.01 -10.91 -0.83
N HIS A 59 3.33 -10.23 -1.94
CA HIS A 59 4.47 -9.32 -2.04
C HIS A 59 4.19 -7.95 -1.37
N VAL A 60 5.18 -7.42 -0.65
CA VAL A 60 5.04 -6.15 0.11
C VAL A 60 4.67 -4.94 -0.74
N ASP A 61 5.09 -4.89 -2.00
CA ASP A 61 4.76 -3.79 -2.92
C ASP A 61 3.25 -3.71 -3.22
N PHE A 62 2.50 -4.80 -2.95
CA PHE A 62 1.05 -4.91 -3.15
C PHE A 62 0.25 -5.01 -1.85
N THR A 63 0.82 -4.57 -0.74
CA THR A 63 0.15 -4.58 0.58
C THR A 63 -1.19 -3.83 0.56
N VAL A 64 -1.38 -2.86 -0.34
CA VAL A 64 -2.66 -2.18 -0.55
C VAL A 64 -3.78 -3.15 -0.96
N GLU A 65 -3.47 -4.16 -1.77
CA GLU A 65 -4.44 -5.21 -2.16
C GLU A 65 -4.85 -6.05 -0.96
N VAL A 66 -3.91 -6.39 -0.08
CA VAL A 66 -4.18 -7.11 1.17
C VAL A 66 -5.02 -6.25 2.10
N ASN A 67 -4.66 -4.98 2.31
CA ASN A 67 -5.34 -4.04 3.19
C ASN A 67 -6.82 -3.86 2.79
N ARG A 68 -7.10 -3.56 1.51
CA ARG A 68 -8.47 -3.38 1.04
C ARG A 68 -9.29 -4.67 1.06
N SER A 69 -8.65 -5.83 0.90
CA SER A 69 -9.31 -7.12 1.01
C SER A 69 -9.68 -7.43 2.48
N LEU A 70 -8.75 -7.25 3.41
CA LEU A 70 -8.99 -7.49 4.84
C LEU A 70 -10.17 -6.68 5.39
N ARG A 71 -10.42 -5.48 4.86
CA ARG A 71 -11.54 -4.62 5.27
C ARG A 71 -12.91 -5.25 5.01
N VAL A 72 -13.00 -6.16 4.04
CA VAL A 72 -14.27 -6.76 3.59
C VAL A 72 -14.37 -8.27 3.86
N LEU A 73 -13.34 -8.88 4.46
CA LEU A 73 -13.33 -10.30 4.77
C LEU A 73 -14.10 -10.62 6.05
N ASP A 74 -14.74 -11.80 6.06
CA ASP A 74 -15.30 -12.40 7.28
C ASP A 74 -14.27 -13.28 7.97
N GLY A 75 -13.49 -14.03 7.22
CA GLY A 75 -12.44 -14.91 7.71
C GLY A 75 -11.27 -14.99 6.74
N LEU A 76 -10.15 -15.54 7.17
CA LEU A 76 -8.89 -15.60 6.45
C LEU A 76 -8.29 -17.00 6.52
N VAL A 77 -7.84 -17.54 5.40
CA VAL A 77 -6.90 -18.67 5.36
C VAL A 77 -5.51 -18.10 5.13
N PHE A 78 -4.66 -18.18 6.15
CA PHE A 78 -3.30 -17.67 6.07
C PHE A 78 -2.35 -18.79 5.64
N LEU A 79 -1.64 -18.60 4.54
CA LEU A 79 -0.74 -19.58 3.95
C LEU A 79 0.69 -19.40 4.46
N PHE A 80 1.27 -20.47 5.03
CA PHE A 80 2.67 -20.56 5.39
C PHE A 80 3.38 -21.59 4.50
N SER A 81 4.67 -21.40 4.28
CA SER A 81 5.53 -22.43 3.68
C SER A 81 6.03 -23.37 4.77
N ALA A 82 5.92 -24.67 4.56
CA ALA A 82 6.45 -25.69 5.49
C ALA A 82 7.99 -25.66 5.57
N VAL A 83 8.65 -25.06 4.60
CA VAL A 83 10.12 -24.95 4.51
C VAL A 83 10.62 -23.61 5.04
N ASP A 84 9.97 -22.51 4.59
CA ASP A 84 10.42 -21.15 4.89
C ASP A 84 9.85 -20.63 6.22
N GLY A 85 8.72 -21.20 6.68
CA GLY A 85 8.07 -20.85 7.96
C GLY A 85 7.41 -19.47 7.96
N VAL A 86 7.60 -18.74 9.05
CA VAL A 86 7.13 -17.36 9.21
C VAL A 86 8.17 -16.43 8.63
N GLU A 87 7.81 -15.74 7.57
CA GLU A 87 8.62 -14.73 6.90
C GLU A 87 8.20 -13.31 7.34
N PRO A 88 9.04 -12.27 7.18
CA PRO A 88 8.67 -10.89 7.52
C PRO A 88 7.40 -10.38 6.82
N GLN A 89 7.14 -10.85 5.59
CA GLN A 89 5.88 -10.56 4.90
C GLN A 89 4.69 -11.18 5.63
N SER A 90 4.89 -12.35 6.25
CA SER A 90 3.89 -12.99 7.10
C SER A 90 3.57 -12.14 8.32
N GLU A 91 4.58 -11.57 9.00
CA GLU A 91 4.39 -10.69 10.16
C GLU A 91 3.61 -9.42 9.79
N THR A 92 3.95 -8.78 8.67
CA THR A 92 3.28 -7.56 8.20
C THR A 92 1.81 -7.83 7.91
N ASN A 93 1.51 -8.89 7.14
CA ASN A 93 0.14 -9.26 6.80
C ASN A 93 -0.65 -9.76 8.02
N TRP A 94 0.01 -10.44 8.96
CA TRP A 94 -0.60 -10.88 10.22
C TRP A 94 -1.03 -9.69 11.06
N ARG A 95 -0.16 -8.70 11.22
CA ARG A 95 -0.45 -7.45 11.94
C ARG A 95 -1.61 -6.67 11.31
N LEU A 96 -1.68 -6.63 9.97
CA LEU A 96 -2.83 -6.04 9.28
C LEU A 96 -4.11 -6.80 9.58
N ALA A 97 -4.09 -8.13 9.57
CA ALA A 97 -5.24 -8.95 9.91
C ALA A 97 -5.69 -8.77 11.37
N ASP A 98 -4.75 -8.53 12.31
CA ASP A 98 -5.07 -8.18 13.70
C ASP A 98 -5.75 -6.82 13.81
N ASN A 99 -5.27 -5.82 13.07
CA ASN A 99 -5.89 -4.48 13.06
C ASN A 99 -7.35 -4.52 12.61
N TYR A 100 -7.67 -5.37 11.62
CA TYR A 100 -9.04 -5.57 11.13
C TYR A 100 -9.83 -6.64 11.90
N LYS A 101 -9.23 -7.26 12.93
CA LYS A 101 -9.86 -8.31 13.75
C LYS A 101 -10.45 -9.43 12.91
N VAL A 102 -9.70 -9.96 11.95
CA VAL A 102 -10.14 -11.02 11.06
C VAL A 102 -9.77 -12.38 11.64
N ALA A 103 -10.78 -13.21 11.92
CA ALA A 103 -10.60 -14.61 12.34
C ALA A 103 -9.88 -15.41 11.26
N ARG A 104 -9.01 -16.34 11.64
CA ARG A 104 -8.11 -17.02 10.68
C ARG A 104 -7.82 -18.46 10.98
N ILE A 105 -7.51 -19.22 9.93
CA ILE A 105 -6.94 -20.56 9.95
C ILE A 105 -5.56 -20.50 9.31
N GLY A 106 -4.55 -21.10 9.89
CA GLY A 106 -3.22 -21.25 9.29
C GLY A 106 -3.14 -22.53 8.46
N PHE A 107 -2.79 -22.42 7.18
CA PHE A 107 -2.53 -23.56 6.30
C PHE A 107 -1.05 -23.62 5.93
N VAL A 108 -0.37 -24.66 6.41
CA VAL A 108 1.04 -24.90 6.13
C VAL A 108 1.17 -25.70 4.84
N ASN A 109 1.50 -25.02 3.77
CA ASN A 109 1.61 -25.56 2.42
C ASN A 109 3.03 -26.04 2.12
N LYS A 110 3.23 -26.71 0.99
CA LYS A 110 4.50 -27.25 0.51
C LYS A 110 5.08 -28.36 1.38
N MET A 111 4.21 -29.18 2.02
CA MET A 111 4.64 -30.33 2.81
C MET A 111 5.41 -31.40 2.02
N ASP A 112 5.35 -31.33 0.68
CA ASP A 112 6.06 -32.19 -0.27
C ASP A 112 7.51 -31.74 -0.56
N ARG A 113 7.96 -30.60 -0.03
CA ARG A 113 9.29 -30.07 -0.27
C ARG A 113 10.30 -30.55 0.75
N ALA A 114 11.58 -30.68 0.33
CA ALA A 114 12.67 -31.03 1.23
C ALA A 114 12.83 -29.97 2.33
N GLY A 115 12.96 -30.43 3.57
CA GLY A 115 13.03 -29.58 4.77
C GLY A 115 11.68 -29.15 5.33
N ALA A 116 10.54 -29.65 4.81
CA ALA A 116 9.22 -29.33 5.31
C ALA A 116 9.02 -29.78 6.76
N ASN A 117 8.60 -28.85 7.65
CA ASN A 117 8.35 -29.12 9.05
C ASN A 117 7.12 -28.35 9.56
N PHE A 118 5.98 -29.04 9.67
CA PHE A 118 4.71 -28.45 10.11
C PHE A 118 4.75 -27.91 11.54
N LEU A 119 5.27 -28.70 12.46
CA LEU A 119 5.27 -28.37 13.90
C LEU A 119 6.21 -27.19 14.20
N GLU A 120 7.32 -27.09 13.48
CA GLU A 120 8.22 -25.94 13.61
C GLU A 120 7.52 -24.63 13.16
N VAL A 121 6.72 -24.68 12.08
CA VAL A 121 5.92 -23.51 11.66
C VAL A 121 4.89 -23.14 12.71
N CYS A 122 4.20 -24.11 13.32
CA CYS A 122 3.26 -23.84 14.43
C CYS A 122 3.95 -23.16 15.62
N LYS A 123 5.17 -23.60 15.94
CA LYS A 123 5.99 -22.99 16.98
C LYS A 123 6.38 -21.56 16.63
N GLN A 124 6.81 -21.31 15.39
CA GLN A 124 7.15 -19.96 14.91
C GLN A 124 5.95 -19.01 14.95
N VAL A 125 4.75 -19.46 14.59
CA VAL A 125 3.51 -18.66 14.70
C VAL A 125 3.28 -18.24 16.15
N LYS A 126 3.54 -19.13 17.12
CA LYS A 126 3.42 -18.84 18.54
C LYS A 126 4.48 -17.86 19.03
N GLU A 127 5.74 -18.07 18.67
CA GLU A 127 6.89 -17.29 19.17
C GLU A 127 7.04 -15.94 18.47
N MET A 128 6.87 -15.89 17.14
CA MET A 128 7.12 -14.68 16.33
C MET A 128 5.85 -13.84 16.15
N LEU A 129 4.69 -14.47 15.97
CA LEU A 129 3.42 -13.76 15.75
C LEU A 129 2.60 -13.59 17.04
N GLY A 130 3.05 -14.16 18.17
CA GLY A 130 2.39 -14.03 19.48
C GLY A 130 0.99 -14.64 19.54
N SER A 131 0.67 -15.58 18.65
CA SER A 131 -0.67 -16.15 18.50
C SER A 131 -0.72 -17.61 18.98
N TYR A 132 -1.83 -18.00 19.59
CA TYR A 132 -1.98 -19.37 20.11
C TYR A 132 -2.30 -20.34 18.96
N ALA A 133 -1.26 -20.81 18.29
CA ALA A 133 -1.34 -21.79 17.21
C ALA A 133 -1.61 -23.19 17.76
N VAL A 134 -2.71 -23.81 17.33
CA VAL A 134 -3.14 -25.14 17.76
C VAL A 134 -3.23 -26.07 16.55
N PRO A 135 -2.39 -27.11 16.45
CA PRO A 135 -2.47 -28.11 15.40
C PRO A 135 -3.79 -28.87 15.46
N LEU A 136 -4.53 -28.90 14.35
CA LEU A 136 -5.73 -29.75 14.18
C LEU A 136 -5.42 -31.03 13.43
N GLN A 137 -4.25 -31.08 12.79
CA GLN A 137 -3.80 -32.21 11.99
C GLN A 137 -2.32 -32.48 12.27
N LEU A 138 -1.89 -33.72 12.08
CA LEU A 138 -0.49 -34.08 12.01
C LEU A 138 -0.18 -34.69 10.64
N PRO A 139 0.96 -34.36 10.01
CA PRO A 139 1.30 -34.91 8.70
C PRO A 139 1.68 -36.38 8.79
N ILE A 140 1.20 -37.20 7.84
CA ILE A 140 1.63 -38.59 7.68
C ILE A 140 2.77 -38.62 6.66
N GLY A 141 3.99 -38.71 7.16
CA GLY A 141 5.21 -38.53 6.39
C GLY A 141 5.54 -37.06 6.12
N ALA A 142 6.70 -36.82 5.58
CA ALA A 142 7.17 -35.49 5.19
C ALA A 142 7.92 -35.56 3.85
N GLU A 143 8.07 -34.43 3.18
CA GLU A 143 8.77 -34.33 1.90
C GLU A 143 8.14 -35.26 0.84
N ASP A 144 8.96 -36.00 0.09
CA ASP A 144 8.48 -36.95 -0.92
C ASP A 144 7.57 -38.05 -0.37
N ARG A 145 7.62 -38.29 0.95
CA ARG A 145 6.79 -39.28 1.64
C ARG A 145 5.52 -38.71 2.25
N PHE A 146 5.24 -37.44 2.07
CA PHE A 146 3.98 -36.83 2.54
C PHE A 146 2.81 -37.41 1.77
N ARG A 147 1.98 -38.23 2.43
CA ARG A 147 0.84 -38.95 1.82
C ARG A 147 -0.52 -38.59 2.38
N GLY A 148 -0.58 -38.04 3.58
CA GLY A 148 -1.84 -37.80 4.26
C GLY A 148 -1.69 -37.00 5.55
N VAL A 149 -2.75 -36.92 6.29
CA VAL A 149 -2.81 -36.28 7.62
C VAL A 149 -3.58 -37.14 8.62
N VAL A 150 -3.26 -37.00 9.90
CA VAL A 150 -4.10 -37.44 10.99
C VAL A 150 -4.96 -36.28 11.46
N ASP A 151 -6.26 -36.42 11.40
CA ASP A 151 -7.25 -35.49 11.90
C ASP A 151 -7.39 -35.69 13.41
N LEU A 152 -6.95 -34.73 14.21
CA LEU A 152 -6.96 -34.81 15.68
C LEU A 152 -8.36 -34.59 16.29
N ILE A 153 -9.28 -33.96 15.57
CA ILE A 153 -10.65 -33.76 16.02
C ILE A 153 -11.39 -35.09 16.01
N ASN A 154 -11.32 -35.81 14.90
CA ASN A 154 -12.02 -37.07 14.69
C ASN A 154 -11.18 -38.30 15.04
N ASN A 155 -9.92 -38.12 15.42
CA ASN A 155 -8.97 -39.18 15.73
C ASN A 155 -8.87 -40.24 14.63
N ARG A 156 -8.68 -39.79 13.37
CA ARG A 156 -8.63 -40.63 12.17
C ARG A 156 -7.52 -40.20 11.25
N ALA A 157 -6.99 -41.13 10.48
CA ALA A 157 -5.99 -40.81 9.43
C ALA A 157 -6.66 -40.75 8.06
N ILE A 158 -6.24 -39.79 7.26
CA ILE A 158 -6.74 -39.52 5.91
C ILE A 158 -5.56 -39.56 4.94
N VAL A 159 -5.68 -40.38 3.87
CA VAL A 159 -4.67 -40.52 2.85
C VAL A 159 -5.30 -40.24 1.48
N TRP A 160 -4.68 -39.32 0.71
CA TRP A 160 -5.17 -38.96 -0.64
C TRP A 160 -4.71 -39.96 -1.68
N ASN A 161 -5.63 -40.26 -2.62
CA ASN A 161 -5.35 -41.13 -3.76
C ASN A 161 -4.54 -40.37 -4.81
N GLU A 162 -3.35 -40.87 -5.16
CA GLU A 162 -2.48 -40.23 -6.15
C GLU A 162 -2.93 -40.53 -7.61
N ASP A 163 -3.63 -41.64 -7.83
CA ASP A 163 -4.08 -42.04 -9.16
C ASP A 163 -5.15 -41.10 -9.74
N ASP A 164 -5.89 -40.42 -8.90
CA ASP A 164 -6.94 -39.44 -9.28
C ASP A 164 -6.59 -37.98 -9.01
N PHE A 165 -5.31 -37.70 -8.87
CA PHE A 165 -4.82 -36.35 -8.53
C PHE A 165 -5.38 -35.77 -7.22
N GLY A 166 -5.57 -36.62 -6.21
CA GLY A 166 -6.07 -36.21 -4.90
C GLY A 166 -7.54 -35.81 -4.89
N MET A 167 -8.33 -36.24 -5.87
CA MET A 167 -9.78 -36.00 -5.88
C MET A 167 -10.51 -36.80 -4.80
N THR A 168 -10.04 -38.01 -4.52
CA THR A 168 -10.56 -38.86 -3.48
C THR A 168 -9.53 -39.10 -2.37
N PHE A 169 -10.01 -39.38 -1.20
CA PHE A 169 -9.20 -39.77 -0.06
C PHE A 169 -9.87 -40.95 0.66
N GLU A 170 -9.07 -41.70 1.39
CA GLU A 170 -9.53 -42.85 2.19
C GLU A 170 -9.20 -42.61 3.64
N GLU A 171 -10.09 -43.08 4.53
CA GLU A 171 -9.82 -43.18 5.95
C GLU A 171 -9.05 -44.47 6.20
N VAL A 172 -7.90 -44.37 6.85
CA VAL A 172 -7.04 -45.48 7.20
C VAL A 172 -6.75 -45.49 8.68
N PRO A 173 -6.36 -46.62 9.27
CA PRO A 173 -5.91 -46.66 10.67
C PRO A 173 -4.72 -45.69 10.87
N ILE A 174 -4.67 -45.05 12.06
CA ILE A 174 -3.53 -44.25 12.46
C ILE A 174 -2.27 -45.11 12.43
N PRO A 175 -1.17 -44.66 11.78
CA PRO A 175 0.09 -45.40 11.75
C PRO A 175 0.57 -45.73 13.18
N GLU A 176 1.05 -46.96 13.39
CA GLU A 176 1.48 -47.42 14.73
C GLU A 176 2.58 -46.55 15.35
N ASP A 177 3.47 -46.00 14.51
CA ASP A 177 4.56 -45.11 14.88
C ASP A 177 4.12 -43.67 15.23
N MET A 178 2.85 -43.33 14.99
CA MET A 178 2.28 -42.01 15.29
C MET A 178 1.30 -42.01 16.47
N ILE A 179 0.97 -43.16 17.03
CA ILE A 179 -0.10 -43.30 18.07
C ILE A 179 0.19 -42.42 19.29
N ASP A 180 1.43 -42.44 19.79
CA ASP A 180 1.82 -41.68 20.97
C ASP A 180 1.82 -40.17 20.67
N GLU A 181 2.36 -39.74 19.51
CA GLU A 181 2.37 -38.34 19.09
C GLU A 181 0.95 -37.81 18.84
N VAL A 182 0.08 -38.61 18.23
CA VAL A 182 -1.33 -38.26 18.02
C VAL A 182 -2.05 -38.09 19.35
N ALA A 183 -1.81 -38.98 20.35
CA ALA A 183 -2.40 -38.85 21.66
C ALA A 183 -1.96 -37.54 22.36
N GLU A 184 -0.66 -37.21 22.32
CA GLU A 184 -0.10 -35.97 22.89
C GLU A 184 -0.74 -34.73 22.27
N TYR A 185 -0.77 -34.64 20.93
CA TYR A 185 -1.34 -33.46 20.26
C TYR A 185 -2.86 -33.39 20.34
N ARG A 186 -3.54 -34.51 20.46
CA ARG A 186 -4.99 -34.52 20.74
C ARG A 186 -5.26 -33.99 22.14
N GLU A 187 -4.51 -34.43 23.16
CA GLU A 187 -4.61 -33.88 24.51
C GLU A 187 -4.35 -32.38 24.52
N TYR A 188 -3.31 -31.91 23.83
CA TYR A 188 -3.01 -30.49 23.66
C TYR A 188 -4.16 -29.71 23.00
N LEU A 189 -4.82 -30.26 21.96
CA LEU A 189 -6.01 -29.68 21.35
C LEU A 189 -7.17 -29.58 22.35
N LEU A 190 -7.45 -30.64 23.08
CA LEU A 190 -8.56 -30.68 24.05
C LEU A 190 -8.34 -29.71 25.20
N GLU A 191 -7.12 -29.62 25.73
CA GLU A 191 -6.72 -28.62 26.73
C GLU A 191 -6.95 -27.20 26.21
N ALA A 192 -6.43 -26.90 25.00
CA ALA A 192 -6.56 -25.57 24.36
C ALA A 192 -8.03 -25.15 24.18
N VAL A 193 -8.92 -26.07 23.87
CA VAL A 193 -10.35 -25.81 23.67
C VAL A 193 -11.08 -25.69 24.99
N ALA A 194 -10.73 -26.53 25.97
CA ALA A 194 -11.30 -26.53 27.31
C ALA A 194 -11.08 -25.21 28.06
N ASP A 195 -9.96 -24.51 27.81
CA ASP A 195 -9.67 -23.18 28.39
C ASP A 195 -10.73 -22.11 28.05
N TYR A 196 -11.55 -22.34 27.02
CA TYR A 196 -12.57 -21.39 26.57
C TYR A 196 -14.02 -21.86 26.75
N ASP A 197 -14.24 -23.06 27.38
CA ASP A 197 -15.56 -23.58 27.66
C ASP A 197 -15.57 -24.34 28.99
N GLU A 198 -16.26 -23.80 30.00
CA GLU A 198 -16.32 -24.36 31.34
C GLU A 198 -16.86 -25.82 31.38
N SER A 199 -17.82 -26.12 30.48
CA SER A 199 -18.39 -27.48 30.43
C SER A 199 -17.43 -28.51 29.85
N LEU A 200 -16.60 -28.09 28.90
CA LEU A 200 -15.53 -28.92 28.35
C LEU A 200 -14.36 -29.07 29.33
N MET A 201 -14.07 -28.05 30.10
CA MET A 201 -13.05 -28.11 31.15
C MET A 201 -13.40 -29.19 32.19
N GLU A 202 -14.65 -29.22 32.64
CA GLU A 202 -15.11 -30.27 33.56
C GLU A 202 -14.95 -31.68 32.95
N LYS A 203 -15.42 -31.88 31.72
CA LYS A 203 -15.28 -33.16 31.01
C LYS A 203 -13.83 -33.56 30.76
N PHE A 204 -12.96 -32.58 30.41
CA PHE A 204 -11.55 -32.83 30.16
C PHE A 204 -10.85 -33.42 31.39
N PHE A 205 -11.19 -32.97 32.61
CA PHE A 205 -10.63 -33.49 33.84
C PHE A 205 -11.29 -34.80 34.31
N GLU A 206 -12.57 -35.04 33.99
CA GLU A 206 -13.28 -36.25 34.40
C GLU A 206 -13.04 -37.44 33.44
N ASP A 207 -13.22 -37.21 32.14
CA ASP A 207 -13.07 -38.20 31.07
C ASP A 207 -12.94 -37.52 29.71
N SER A 208 -11.72 -37.23 29.28
CA SER A 208 -11.42 -36.57 28.04
C SER A 208 -11.90 -37.33 26.79
N ASP A 209 -12.04 -38.66 26.89
CA ASP A 209 -12.53 -39.49 25.78
C ASP A 209 -14.05 -39.33 25.56
N SER A 210 -14.78 -38.80 26.53
CA SER A 210 -16.22 -38.52 26.42
C SER A 210 -16.54 -37.27 25.61
N ILE A 211 -15.54 -36.43 25.28
CA ILE A 211 -15.71 -35.18 24.52
C ILE A 211 -15.99 -35.53 23.07
N THR A 212 -17.12 -35.06 22.55
CA THR A 212 -17.58 -35.33 21.19
C THR A 212 -16.98 -34.34 20.18
N GLU A 213 -16.93 -34.73 18.88
CA GLU A 213 -16.54 -33.87 17.76
C GLU A 213 -17.31 -32.54 17.77
N GLU A 214 -18.63 -32.58 17.96
CA GLU A 214 -19.51 -31.42 17.93
C GLU A 214 -19.18 -30.42 19.05
N GLU A 215 -18.84 -30.90 20.23
CA GLU A 215 -18.40 -30.08 21.36
C GLU A 215 -17.06 -29.43 21.08
N ILE A 216 -16.09 -30.17 20.55
CA ILE A 216 -14.78 -29.63 20.15
C ILE A 216 -14.95 -28.52 19.09
N LEU A 217 -15.70 -28.81 18.02
CA LEU A 217 -15.91 -27.86 16.92
C LEU A 217 -16.65 -26.61 17.40
N THR A 218 -17.64 -26.73 18.28
CA THR A 218 -18.42 -25.61 18.81
C THR A 218 -17.52 -24.65 19.61
N ALA A 219 -16.76 -25.20 20.56
CA ALA A 219 -15.87 -24.41 21.39
C ALA A 219 -14.68 -23.83 20.59
N LEU A 220 -14.10 -24.63 19.68
CA LEU A 220 -13.03 -24.19 18.80
C LEU A 220 -13.49 -23.05 17.88
N ARG A 221 -14.69 -23.15 17.26
CA ARG A 221 -15.29 -22.09 16.48
C ARG A 221 -15.38 -20.78 17.25
N LYS A 222 -15.91 -20.83 18.46
CA LYS A 222 -16.01 -19.65 19.34
C LYS A 222 -14.64 -19.05 19.61
N ALA A 223 -13.65 -19.87 19.99
CA ALA A 223 -12.30 -19.41 20.26
C ALA A 223 -11.61 -18.80 19.02
N VAL A 224 -11.90 -19.33 17.81
CA VAL A 224 -11.39 -18.79 16.54
C VAL A 224 -12.04 -17.44 16.19
N ILE A 225 -13.35 -17.33 16.33
CA ILE A 225 -14.08 -16.07 16.09
C ILE A 225 -13.63 -14.98 17.07
N ASP A 226 -13.41 -15.34 18.33
CA ASP A 226 -12.87 -14.45 19.36
C ASP A 226 -11.36 -14.21 19.24
N MET A 227 -10.70 -14.76 18.19
CA MET A 227 -9.27 -14.64 17.91
C MET A 227 -8.35 -15.11 19.05
N LYS A 228 -8.78 -16.09 19.80
CA LYS A 228 -8.03 -16.70 20.93
C LYS A 228 -7.15 -17.86 20.48
N ILE A 229 -7.62 -18.63 19.51
CA ILE A 229 -6.92 -19.77 18.94
C ILE A 229 -6.78 -19.57 17.43
N VAL A 230 -5.63 -19.95 16.89
CA VAL A 230 -5.39 -20.07 15.45
C VAL A 230 -5.25 -21.55 15.12
N PRO A 231 -6.27 -22.17 14.51
CA PRO A 231 -6.19 -23.56 14.04
C PRO A 231 -5.12 -23.69 12.96
N MET A 232 -4.25 -24.69 13.10
CA MET A 232 -3.19 -24.97 12.15
C MET A 232 -3.44 -26.29 11.45
N VAL A 233 -3.42 -26.26 10.12
CA VAL A 233 -3.58 -27.45 9.27
C VAL A 233 -2.47 -27.47 8.22
N CYS A 234 -2.22 -28.62 7.60
CA CYS A 234 -1.14 -28.77 6.65
C CYS A 234 -1.57 -29.48 5.37
N GLY A 235 -0.76 -29.30 4.33
CA GLY A 235 -1.01 -29.92 3.04
C GLY A 235 0.02 -29.59 1.98
N SER A 236 -0.25 -30.05 0.77
CA SER A 236 0.50 -29.68 -0.43
C SER A 236 -0.49 -29.36 -1.55
N SER A 237 -0.64 -28.09 -1.85
CA SER A 237 -1.50 -27.64 -2.95
C SER A 237 -1.00 -28.16 -4.30
N PHE A 238 0.31 -28.30 -4.46
CA PHE A 238 0.94 -28.86 -5.67
C PHE A 238 0.59 -30.36 -5.87
N LYS A 239 0.54 -31.11 -4.78
CA LYS A 239 0.14 -32.54 -4.78
C LYS A 239 -1.36 -32.75 -4.56
N ASN A 240 -2.14 -31.67 -4.48
CA ASN A 240 -3.59 -31.69 -4.23
C ASN A 240 -4.01 -32.41 -2.93
N LYS A 241 -3.17 -32.32 -1.89
CA LYS A 241 -3.40 -32.97 -0.58
C LYS A 241 -3.74 -31.92 0.48
N GLY A 242 -4.81 -32.13 1.24
CA GLY A 242 -5.22 -31.27 2.35
C GLY A 242 -6.20 -30.13 2.00
N VAL A 243 -6.51 -29.91 0.71
CA VAL A 243 -7.37 -28.76 0.30
C VAL A 243 -8.83 -28.97 0.68
N GLN A 244 -9.37 -30.18 0.48
CA GLN A 244 -10.77 -30.50 0.81
C GLN A 244 -11.03 -30.38 2.30
N THR A 245 -10.16 -30.99 3.12
CA THR A 245 -10.27 -30.92 4.59
C THR A 245 -10.12 -29.50 5.12
N MET A 246 -9.29 -28.67 4.49
CA MET A 246 -9.19 -27.25 4.82
C MET A 246 -10.50 -26.50 4.49
N LEU A 247 -11.14 -26.79 3.34
CA LEU A 247 -12.44 -26.20 2.98
C LEU A 247 -13.55 -26.60 3.97
N ASP A 248 -13.55 -27.84 4.43
CA ASP A 248 -14.49 -28.28 5.46
C ASP A 248 -14.30 -27.51 6.77
N LEU A 249 -13.05 -27.33 7.20
CA LEU A 249 -12.73 -26.54 8.39
C LEU A 249 -13.04 -25.04 8.23
N VAL A 250 -12.95 -24.49 7.01
CA VAL A 250 -13.43 -23.12 6.75
C VAL A 250 -14.92 -23.00 7.06
N MET A 251 -15.74 -24.00 6.69
CA MET A 251 -17.18 -24.00 7.01
C MET A 251 -17.45 -24.17 8.51
N GLU A 252 -16.64 -24.97 9.19
CA GLU A 252 -16.81 -25.23 10.61
C GLU A 252 -16.33 -24.07 11.50
N LEU A 253 -15.21 -23.44 11.18
CA LEU A 253 -14.47 -22.60 12.12
C LEU A 253 -14.49 -21.11 11.79
N LEU A 254 -14.57 -20.72 10.51
CA LEU A 254 -14.58 -19.30 10.17
C LEU A 254 -15.98 -18.70 10.26
N PRO A 255 -16.09 -17.40 10.63
CA PRO A 255 -17.37 -16.76 10.77
C PRO A 255 -18.05 -16.52 9.41
N SER A 256 -19.36 -16.60 9.42
CA SER A 256 -20.23 -16.02 8.40
C SER A 256 -20.54 -14.55 8.74
N PRO A 257 -21.14 -13.78 7.82
CA PRO A 257 -21.60 -12.43 8.16
C PRO A 257 -22.54 -12.35 9.37
N MET A 258 -23.29 -13.43 9.64
CA MET A 258 -24.23 -13.52 10.76
C MET A 258 -23.56 -13.78 12.11
N ASP A 259 -22.32 -14.25 12.12
CA ASP A 259 -21.55 -14.54 13.34
C ASP A 259 -20.77 -13.32 13.85
N LYS A 260 -20.71 -12.26 13.05
CA LYS A 260 -20.02 -11.02 13.41
C LYS A 260 -20.96 -10.06 14.12
N ASP A 261 -20.39 -9.21 14.96
CA ASP A 261 -21.11 -8.07 15.51
C ASP A 261 -21.59 -7.13 14.41
N ASP A 262 -22.68 -6.41 14.69
CA ASP A 262 -23.18 -5.37 13.82
C ASP A 262 -22.07 -4.34 13.52
N ILE A 263 -21.97 -3.95 12.27
CA ILE A 263 -21.01 -2.89 11.87
C ILE A 263 -21.52 -1.55 12.38
N ILE A 264 -20.67 -0.81 13.02
CA ILE A 264 -20.96 0.57 13.41
C ILE A 264 -20.58 1.49 12.26
N ALA A 265 -21.55 2.18 11.72
CA ALA A 265 -21.40 3.26 10.76
C ALA A 265 -21.75 4.59 11.44
N HIS A 266 -21.32 5.70 10.86
CA HIS A 266 -21.71 7.04 11.30
C HIS A 266 -22.81 7.60 10.42
N ASP A 267 -23.73 8.38 11.02
CA ASP A 267 -24.72 9.12 10.26
C ASP A 267 -24.02 10.20 9.42
N LEU A 268 -24.42 10.39 8.16
CA LEU A 268 -23.74 11.34 7.26
C LEU A 268 -23.88 12.79 7.72
N ASP A 269 -25.01 13.14 8.33
CA ASP A 269 -25.32 14.50 8.77
C ASP A 269 -24.90 14.77 10.24
N ASP A 270 -24.54 13.70 11.01
CA ASP A 270 -24.14 13.78 12.42
C ASP A 270 -23.09 12.68 12.71
N GLU A 271 -21.80 13.05 12.63
CA GLU A 271 -20.68 12.11 12.81
C GLU A 271 -20.60 11.50 14.22
N GLU A 272 -21.24 12.11 15.24
CA GLU A 272 -21.27 11.57 16.60
C GLU A 272 -22.37 10.50 16.77
N LYS A 273 -23.26 10.36 15.80
CA LYS A 273 -24.36 9.41 15.84
C LYS A 273 -24.02 8.09 15.16
N ASP A 274 -23.87 7.08 15.99
CA ASP A 274 -23.66 5.70 15.54
C ASP A 274 -24.94 5.10 14.96
N VAL A 275 -24.79 4.42 13.82
CA VAL A 275 -25.83 3.65 13.14
C VAL A 275 -25.38 2.20 13.02
N ARG A 276 -26.14 1.27 13.59
CA ARG A 276 -25.85 -0.16 13.46
C ARG A 276 -26.30 -0.67 12.11
N ILE A 277 -25.43 -1.47 11.49
CA ILE A 277 -25.64 -2.14 10.20
C ILE A 277 -25.60 -3.65 10.43
N SER A 278 -26.76 -4.29 10.41
CA SER A 278 -26.87 -5.75 10.57
C SER A 278 -26.94 -6.44 9.20
N PRO A 279 -26.44 -7.67 9.05
CA PRO A 279 -26.44 -8.40 7.78
C PRO A 279 -27.83 -8.98 7.46
N ASP A 280 -28.83 -8.13 7.40
CA ASP A 280 -30.25 -8.47 7.14
C ASP A 280 -30.67 -7.89 5.77
N GLU A 281 -31.25 -8.75 4.92
CA GLU A 281 -31.75 -8.35 3.58
C GLU A 281 -32.95 -7.41 3.63
N THR A 282 -33.69 -7.37 4.74
CA THR A 282 -34.86 -6.51 4.95
C THR A 282 -34.50 -5.09 5.35
N GLU A 283 -33.26 -4.88 5.80
CA GLU A 283 -32.72 -3.59 6.18
C GLU A 283 -32.44 -2.71 4.93
N PRO A 284 -32.38 -1.38 5.08
CA PRO A 284 -31.90 -0.52 4.02
C PRO A 284 -30.49 -0.90 3.58
N PHE A 285 -30.21 -0.82 2.26
CA PHE A 285 -28.91 -1.18 1.71
C PHE A 285 -27.78 -0.32 2.30
N ALA A 286 -26.70 -0.98 2.66
CA ALA A 286 -25.40 -0.37 2.95
C ALA A 286 -24.29 -1.29 2.45
N GLY A 287 -23.32 -0.72 1.74
CA GLY A 287 -22.18 -1.45 1.19
C GLY A 287 -20.96 -0.58 1.00
N LEU A 288 -19.83 -1.23 0.80
CA LEU A 288 -18.52 -0.58 0.64
C LEU A 288 -17.94 -0.91 -0.74
N ALA A 289 -17.59 0.13 -1.49
CA ALA A 289 -16.82 0.03 -2.71
C ALA A 289 -15.33 -0.16 -2.36
N PHE A 290 -14.83 -1.39 -2.37
CA PHE A 290 -13.48 -1.68 -1.87
C PHE A 290 -12.41 -1.82 -2.93
N LYS A 291 -12.81 -2.00 -4.21
CA LYS A 291 -11.88 -2.11 -5.34
C LYS A 291 -12.51 -1.56 -6.62
N ILE A 292 -11.72 -0.83 -7.39
CA ILE A 292 -12.09 -0.39 -8.75
C ILE A 292 -11.14 -1.07 -9.72
N ALA A 293 -11.66 -1.53 -10.84
CA ALA A 293 -10.90 -2.07 -11.96
C ALA A 293 -11.43 -1.49 -13.27
N THR A 294 -10.57 -1.38 -14.26
CA THR A 294 -10.96 -0.98 -15.62
C THR A 294 -11.10 -2.21 -16.50
N ASP A 295 -12.29 -2.42 -17.03
CA ASP A 295 -12.56 -3.49 -17.97
C ASP A 295 -12.70 -2.92 -19.39
N PRO A 296 -12.08 -3.55 -20.42
CA PRO A 296 -12.12 -3.04 -21.79
C PRO A 296 -13.52 -2.97 -22.40
N PHE A 297 -14.46 -3.80 -21.92
CA PHE A 297 -15.79 -3.97 -22.53
C PHE A 297 -16.87 -3.22 -21.75
N VAL A 298 -16.82 -3.23 -20.43
CA VAL A 298 -17.85 -2.61 -19.58
C VAL A 298 -17.39 -1.30 -18.93
N GLY A 299 -16.12 -0.95 -19.10
CA GLY A 299 -15.54 0.27 -18.55
C GLY A 299 -15.19 0.13 -17.07
N ARG A 300 -15.63 1.05 -16.23
CA ARG A 300 -15.35 1.04 -14.78
C ARG A 300 -16.16 -0.05 -14.09
N LEU A 301 -15.47 -0.99 -13.47
CA LEU A 301 -16.00 -2.10 -12.68
C LEU A 301 -15.71 -1.85 -11.21
N CYS A 302 -16.71 -1.71 -10.38
CA CYS A 302 -16.57 -1.45 -8.96
C CYS A 302 -16.96 -2.70 -8.16
N PHE A 303 -16.03 -3.22 -7.35
CA PHE A 303 -16.28 -4.31 -6.43
C PHE A 303 -16.92 -3.78 -5.15
N VAL A 304 -18.04 -4.35 -4.78
CA VAL A 304 -18.85 -3.92 -3.65
C VAL A 304 -19.08 -5.09 -2.70
N ARG A 305 -18.85 -4.87 -1.40
CA ARG A 305 -19.33 -5.71 -0.32
C ARG A 305 -20.67 -5.16 0.17
N ALA A 306 -21.72 -5.94 0.10
CA ALA A 306 -23.00 -5.62 0.71
C ALA A 306 -23.00 -6.02 2.19
N TYR A 307 -23.25 -5.08 3.08
CA TYR A 307 -23.33 -5.34 4.52
C TYR A 307 -24.76 -5.49 5.01
N SER A 308 -25.70 -4.76 4.43
CA SER A 308 -27.15 -4.89 4.70
C SER A 308 -27.97 -4.67 3.47
N GLY A 309 -29.22 -5.14 3.47
CA GLY A 309 -30.18 -4.93 2.41
C GLY A 309 -29.85 -5.66 1.11
N ILE A 310 -30.45 -5.19 0.02
CA ILE A 310 -30.31 -5.76 -1.33
C ILE A 310 -30.00 -4.66 -2.32
N LEU A 311 -28.93 -4.83 -3.10
CA LEU A 311 -28.56 -3.96 -4.22
C LEU A 311 -29.05 -4.55 -5.54
N ASN A 312 -30.12 -4.02 -6.09
CA ASN A 312 -30.72 -4.52 -7.32
C ASN A 312 -30.10 -3.90 -8.58
N SER A 313 -29.94 -4.71 -9.63
CA SER A 313 -29.62 -4.23 -10.97
C SER A 313 -30.70 -3.25 -11.46
N GLY A 314 -30.32 -2.16 -12.11
CA GLY A 314 -31.24 -1.12 -12.58
C GLY A 314 -31.67 -0.10 -11.52
N SER A 315 -31.30 -0.29 -10.25
CA SER A 315 -31.65 0.60 -9.14
C SER A 315 -30.71 1.81 -9.01
N TYR A 316 -30.92 2.58 -7.95
CA TYR A 316 -30.06 3.70 -7.56
C TYR A 316 -29.61 3.53 -6.13
N VAL A 317 -28.40 4.01 -5.85
CA VAL A 317 -27.83 4.13 -4.50
C VAL A 317 -27.33 5.54 -4.27
N PHE A 318 -27.20 5.91 -3.02
CA PHE A 318 -26.59 7.17 -2.59
C PHE A 318 -25.09 6.91 -2.27
N ASN A 319 -24.21 7.73 -2.83
CA ASN A 319 -22.77 7.71 -2.50
C ASN A 319 -22.51 8.78 -1.44
N SER A 320 -22.12 8.36 -0.24
CA SER A 320 -21.96 9.25 0.92
C SER A 320 -20.82 10.26 0.75
N ARG A 321 -19.74 9.92 0.02
CA ARG A 321 -18.62 10.83 -0.25
C ARG A 321 -19.02 11.93 -1.24
N SER A 322 -19.61 11.57 -2.36
CA SER A 322 -19.94 12.55 -3.42
C SER A 322 -21.26 13.30 -3.17
N GLY A 323 -22.10 12.81 -2.26
CA GLY A 323 -23.43 13.34 -2.01
C GLY A 323 -24.41 13.11 -3.17
N ASN A 324 -24.05 12.28 -4.13
CA ASN A 324 -24.81 12.07 -5.36
C ASN A 324 -25.52 10.72 -5.36
N LYS A 325 -26.61 10.67 -6.14
CA LYS A 325 -27.32 9.44 -6.44
C LYS A 325 -26.71 8.79 -7.68
N GLU A 326 -26.21 7.57 -7.49
CA GLU A 326 -25.53 6.79 -8.53
C GLU A 326 -26.45 5.70 -9.08
N ARG A 327 -26.38 5.44 -10.38
CA ARG A 327 -27.20 4.41 -11.04
C ARG A 327 -26.45 3.09 -11.11
N ILE A 328 -27.10 2.01 -10.69
CA ILE A 328 -26.63 0.63 -10.84
C ILE A 328 -27.13 0.10 -12.18
N SER A 329 -26.27 0.02 -13.18
CA SER A 329 -26.68 -0.46 -14.50
C SER A 329 -26.79 -1.99 -14.55
N ARG A 330 -25.75 -2.69 -14.07
CA ARG A 330 -25.67 -4.15 -13.99
C ARG A 330 -24.88 -4.57 -12.77
N VAL A 331 -25.17 -5.78 -12.30
CA VAL A 331 -24.49 -6.44 -11.19
C VAL A 331 -23.92 -7.77 -11.68
N PHE A 332 -22.70 -8.08 -11.29
CA PHE A 332 -21.99 -9.29 -11.70
C PHE A 332 -21.48 -10.08 -10.52
N GLN A 333 -21.65 -11.38 -10.57
CA GLN A 333 -20.87 -12.32 -9.79
C GLN A 333 -19.59 -12.62 -10.58
N MET A 334 -18.45 -12.44 -9.91
CA MET A 334 -17.14 -12.59 -10.57
C MET A 334 -16.57 -14.00 -10.39
N HIS A 335 -15.90 -14.47 -11.44
CA HIS A 335 -15.04 -15.65 -11.41
C HIS A 335 -13.71 -15.25 -12.03
N ALA A 336 -12.81 -14.69 -11.24
CA ALA A 336 -11.61 -14.00 -11.70
C ALA A 336 -11.96 -12.88 -12.70
N ASN A 337 -11.63 -13.02 -13.98
CA ASN A 337 -11.95 -12.06 -15.04
C ASN A 337 -13.31 -12.34 -15.75
N LYS A 338 -13.98 -13.46 -15.46
CA LYS A 338 -15.27 -13.78 -16.06
C LYS A 338 -16.40 -13.14 -15.26
N GLN A 339 -17.37 -12.55 -15.98
CA GLN A 339 -18.49 -11.81 -15.44
C GLN A 339 -19.79 -12.58 -15.68
N ASN A 340 -20.45 -13.03 -14.62
CA ASN A 340 -21.77 -13.63 -14.68
C ASN A 340 -22.78 -12.61 -14.17
N GLN A 341 -23.67 -12.14 -15.04
CA GLN A 341 -24.68 -11.17 -14.64
C GLN A 341 -25.67 -11.80 -13.68
N ILE A 342 -25.96 -11.09 -12.58
CA ILE A 342 -26.96 -11.45 -11.58
C ILE A 342 -27.93 -10.30 -11.36
N ASP A 343 -29.08 -10.58 -10.76
CA ASP A 343 -30.14 -9.58 -10.57
C ASP A 343 -29.86 -8.65 -9.38
N ALA A 344 -29.19 -9.16 -8.34
CA ALA A 344 -28.92 -8.40 -7.13
C ALA A 344 -27.74 -8.95 -6.34
N LEU A 345 -27.10 -8.08 -5.49
CA LEU A 345 -26.26 -8.45 -4.38
C LEU A 345 -27.07 -8.37 -3.09
N ARG A 346 -26.94 -9.38 -2.24
CA ARG A 346 -27.60 -9.49 -0.95
C ARG A 346 -26.64 -9.20 0.20
N ALA A 347 -27.16 -8.92 1.37
CA ALA A 347 -26.34 -8.78 2.58
C ALA A 347 -25.37 -9.96 2.74
N GLY A 348 -24.07 -9.66 2.91
CA GLY A 348 -22.99 -10.64 2.96
C GLY A 348 -22.33 -10.94 1.62
N ASP A 349 -22.94 -10.61 0.48
CA ASP A 349 -22.36 -10.87 -0.84
C ASP A 349 -21.22 -9.90 -1.19
N ILE A 350 -20.32 -10.41 -2.05
CA ILE A 350 -19.34 -9.63 -2.79
C ILE A 350 -19.61 -9.78 -4.28
N GLY A 351 -19.69 -8.66 -4.99
CA GLY A 351 -19.88 -8.66 -6.42
C GLY A 351 -19.36 -7.40 -7.08
N ALA A 352 -19.40 -7.37 -8.40
CA ALA A 352 -18.96 -6.24 -9.18
C ALA A 352 -20.15 -5.49 -9.79
N VAL A 353 -20.09 -4.18 -9.79
CA VAL A 353 -21.16 -3.28 -10.20
C VAL A 353 -20.65 -2.31 -11.25
N VAL A 354 -21.44 -2.05 -12.28
CA VAL A 354 -21.17 -1.04 -13.31
C VAL A 354 -22.27 0.00 -13.39
N GLY A 355 -21.92 1.20 -13.83
CA GLY A 355 -22.86 2.31 -14.04
C GLY A 355 -22.53 3.57 -13.26
N PHE A 356 -21.60 3.50 -12.31
CA PHE A 356 -21.17 4.66 -11.53
C PHE A 356 -20.49 5.74 -12.39
N LYS A 357 -20.82 6.99 -12.10
CA LYS A 357 -20.16 8.16 -12.71
C LYS A 357 -19.00 8.65 -11.89
N ASP A 358 -19.18 8.75 -10.57
CA ASP A 358 -18.17 9.21 -9.61
C ASP A 358 -18.09 8.22 -8.45
N ILE A 359 -17.16 7.28 -8.53
CA ILE A 359 -16.90 6.27 -7.51
C ILE A 359 -15.41 6.19 -7.24
N LYS A 360 -15.02 6.05 -5.97
CA LYS A 360 -13.66 5.81 -5.53
C LYS A 360 -13.60 4.61 -4.60
N THR A 361 -12.43 3.99 -4.54
CA THR A 361 -12.15 2.95 -3.53
C THR A 361 -12.32 3.54 -2.14
N GLY A 362 -13.11 2.89 -1.29
CA GLY A 362 -13.46 3.35 0.05
C GLY A 362 -14.82 4.07 0.15
N ASP A 363 -15.50 4.32 -0.99
CA ASP A 363 -16.80 4.98 -0.94
C ASP A 363 -17.86 4.09 -0.30
N THR A 364 -18.67 4.68 0.57
CA THR A 364 -19.88 4.06 1.12
C THR A 364 -21.05 4.28 0.19
N LEU A 365 -21.74 3.19 -0.15
CA LEU A 365 -22.95 3.17 -0.94
C LEU A 365 -24.12 2.79 -0.02
N CYS A 366 -25.17 3.59 0.05
CA CYS A 366 -26.29 3.35 0.96
C CYS A 366 -27.64 3.71 0.36
N ASP A 367 -28.70 3.32 1.04
CA ASP A 367 -30.05 3.79 0.72
C ASP A 367 -30.20 5.28 1.09
N GLU A 368 -30.85 6.04 0.23
CA GLU A 368 -31.11 7.48 0.44
C GLU A 368 -31.87 7.79 1.75
N LYS A 369 -32.63 6.81 2.25
CA LYS A 369 -33.40 6.94 3.49
C LYS A 369 -32.56 6.72 4.75
N ARG A 370 -31.38 6.06 4.62
CA ARG A 370 -30.43 5.80 5.71
C ARG A 370 -29.03 6.14 5.21
N LYS A 371 -28.70 7.42 5.23
CA LYS A 371 -27.40 7.92 4.80
C LYS A 371 -26.36 7.67 5.88
N VAL A 372 -25.41 6.82 5.59
CA VAL A 372 -24.36 6.41 6.51
C VAL A 372 -22.99 6.50 5.87
N VAL A 373 -21.97 6.59 6.69
CA VAL A 373 -20.56 6.47 6.31
C VAL A 373 -19.97 5.29 7.07
N LEU A 374 -19.52 4.28 6.35
CA LEU A 374 -18.72 3.18 6.89
C LEU A 374 -17.30 3.69 7.13
N GLU A 375 -16.62 3.10 8.11
CA GLU A 375 -15.23 3.45 8.40
C GLU A 375 -14.36 3.45 7.13
N SER A 376 -13.61 4.53 6.92
CA SER A 376 -12.79 4.72 5.75
C SER A 376 -11.55 3.82 5.77
N MET A 377 -11.10 3.40 4.59
CA MET A 377 -9.83 2.70 4.44
C MET A 377 -8.67 3.70 4.48
N VAL A 378 -7.66 3.40 5.28
CA VAL A 378 -6.41 4.17 5.31
C VAL A 378 -5.38 3.46 4.44
N PHE A 379 -4.83 4.18 3.47
CA PHE A 379 -3.80 3.66 2.58
C PHE A 379 -2.44 4.23 2.94
N PRO A 380 -1.36 3.42 2.88
CA PRO A 380 -0.02 3.91 3.10
C PRO A 380 0.40 4.88 1.99
N GLU A 381 1.26 5.83 2.33
CA GLU A 381 1.83 6.73 1.33
C GLU A 381 2.92 6.04 0.50
N PRO A 382 3.02 6.37 -0.80
CA PRO A 382 4.03 5.79 -1.68
C PRO A 382 5.44 6.26 -1.32
N VAL A 383 6.40 5.32 -1.38
CA VAL A 383 7.77 5.55 -0.92
C VAL A 383 8.80 5.71 -2.04
N ILE A 384 8.49 5.30 -3.26
CA ILE A 384 9.41 5.37 -4.42
C ILE A 384 8.79 6.20 -5.54
N GLY A 385 9.63 6.94 -6.28
CA GLY A 385 9.20 7.72 -7.43
C GLY A 385 10.08 7.53 -8.66
N TYR A 386 9.45 7.44 -9.83
CA TYR A 386 10.11 7.53 -11.13
C TYR A 386 9.66 8.76 -11.88
N ALA A 387 10.61 9.48 -12.48
CA ALA A 387 10.28 10.48 -13.49
C ALA A 387 9.89 9.78 -14.79
N ILE A 388 8.75 10.15 -15.34
CA ILE A 388 8.24 9.60 -16.59
C ILE A 388 8.05 10.69 -17.64
N GLU A 389 8.42 10.37 -18.87
CA GLU A 389 8.26 11.27 -20.02
C GLU A 389 7.67 10.50 -21.20
N PRO A 390 6.63 11.01 -21.88
CA PRO A 390 6.14 10.41 -23.11
C PRO A 390 7.19 10.54 -24.20
N LYS A 391 7.38 9.48 -25.01
CA LYS A 391 8.36 9.51 -26.11
C LYS A 391 7.95 10.41 -27.26
N THR A 392 6.64 10.60 -27.46
CA THR A 392 6.11 11.43 -28.55
C THR A 392 5.06 12.42 -28.04
N GLN A 393 4.87 13.52 -28.78
CA GLN A 393 3.82 14.49 -28.46
C GLN A 393 2.40 13.87 -28.48
N ALA A 394 2.17 12.88 -29.33
CA ALA A 394 0.89 12.18 -29.43
C ALA A 394 0.60 11.31 -28.19
N ASP A 395 1.62 10.93 -27.43
CA ASP A 395 1.49 10.11 -26.23
C ASP A 395 1.19 10.96 -24.99
N VAL A 396 1.33 12.29 -25.03
CA VAL A 396 1.08 13.19 -23.87
C VAL A 396 -0.36 13.07 -23.37
N ASP A 397 -1.33 13.26 -24.27
CA ASP A 397 -2.77 13.18 -23.90
C ASP A 397 -3.17 11.76 -23.49
N LYS A 398 -2.65 10.75 -24.19
CA LYS A 398 -2.90 9.35 -23.85
C LYS A 398 -2.33 8.99 -22.49
N LEU A 399 -1.12 9.48 -22.16
CA LEU A 399 -0.47 9.27 -20.87
C LEU A 399 -1.34 9.82 -19.73
N GLY A 400 -1.83 11.06 -19.87
CA GLY A 400 -2.69 11.68 -18.88
C GLY A 400 -3.96 10.87 -18.60
N MET A 401 -4.64 10.40 -19.67
CA MET A 401 -5.84 9.55 -19.54
C MET A 401 -5.54 8.18 -18.94
N ALA A 402 -4.42 7.56 -19.33
CA ALA A 402 -4.03 6.26 -18.81
C ALA A 402 -3.68 6.33 -17.32
N ILE A 403 -2.90 7.33 -16.94
CA ILE A 403 -2.54 7.58 -15.53
C ILE A 403 -3.79 7.83 -14.68
N ALA A 404 -4.73 8.66 -15.13
CA ALA A 404 -5.96 8.93 -14.39
C ALA A 404 -6.73 7.63 -14.08
N LYS A 405 -6.81 6.69 -15.03
CA LYS A 405 -7.45 5.38 -14.81
C LYS A 405 -6.68 4.51 -13.82
N LEU A 406 -5.34 4.47 -13.93
CA LEU A 406 -4.51 3.68 -13.02
C LEU A 406 -4.57 4.20 -11.58
N VAL A 407 -4.61 5.52 -11.39
CA VAL A 407 -4.79 6.16 -10.07
C VAL A 407 -6.20 5.89 -9.49
N GLU A 408 -7.23 5.77 -10.34
CA GLU A 408 -8.55 5.33 -9.86
C GLU A 408 -8.56 3.89 -9.36
N GLU A 409 -7.78 3.00 -9.98
CA GLU A 409 -7.66 1.60 -9.60
C GLU A 409 -6.83 1.40 -8.32
N ASP A 410 -5.75 2.17 -8.20
CA ASP A 410 -4.79 2.05 -7.11
C ASP A 410 -4.65 3.37 -6.33
N PRO A 411 -5.21 3.47 -5.12
CA PRO A 411 -5.14 4.67 -4.29
C PRO A 411 -3.72 4.99 -3.77
N THR A 412 -2.77 4.03 -3.83
CA THR A 412 -1.37 4.26 -3.46
C THR A 412 -0.51 4.78 -4.62
N LEU A 413 -1.05 4.76 -5.84
CA LEU A 413 -0.39 5.35 -6.99
C LEU A 413 -0.63 6.86 -7.01
N GLN A 414 0.43 7.64 -6.89
CA GLN A 414 0.38 9.10 -6.95
C GLN A 414 1.14 9.63 -8.15
N VAL A 415 0.63 10.70 -8.74
CA VAL A 415 1.26 11.39 -9.86
C VAL A 415 1.30 12.88 -9.57
N ASN A 416 2.50 13.43 -9.55
CA ASN A 416 2.74 14.84 -9.32
C ASN A 416 3.65 15.41 -10.41
N THR A 417 3.38 16.65 -10.80
CA THR A 417 4.34 17.40 -11.61
C THR A 417 5.21 18.22 -10.67
N ASP A 418 6.49 17.97 -10.67
CA ASP A 418 7.45 18.77 -9.93
C ASP A 418 7.58 20.13 -10.61
N HIS A 419 7.17 21.18 -9.93
CA HIS A 419 7.16 22.54 -10.46
C HIS A 419 8.57 23.13 -10.61
N GLU A 420 9.56 22.60 -9.90
CA GLU A 420 10.95 23.07 -9.97
C GLU A 420 11.70 22.43 -11.16
N THR A 421 11.50 21.15 -11.38
CA THR A 421 12.15 20.41 -12.49
C THR A 421 11.28 20.29 -13.74
N GLY A 422 9.97 20.51 -13.61
CA GLY A 422 8.99 20.32 -14.68
C GLY A 422 8.70 18.84 -15.01
N GLN A 423 9.26 17.90 -14.24
CA GLN A 423 9.09 16.48 -14.48
C GLN A 423 7.75 15.96 -13.92
N THR A 424 7.14 15.03 -14.64
CA THR A 424 6.04 14.21 -14.09
C THR A 424 6.63 13.04 -13.32
N ILE A 425 6.33 12.99 -12.03
CA ILE A 425 6.82 11.95 -11.12
C ILE A 425 5.67 11.01 -10.77
N LEU A 426 5.87 9.74 -11.08
CA LEU A 426 4.99 8.63 -10.72
C LEU A 426 5.52 7.99 -9.42
N ARG A 427 4.73 7.99 -8.35
CA ARG A 427 5.09 7.42 -7.05
C ARG A 427 4.28 6.17 -6.74
N GLY A 428 4.93 5.16 -6.16
CA GLY A 428 4.32 3.89 -5.79
C GLY A 428 4.97 3.24 -4.57
N MET A 429 4.45 2.08 -4.17
CA MET A 429 4.86 1.36 -2.96
C MET A 429 6.22 0.64 -3.07
N GLY A 430 6.68 0.39 -4.29
CA GLY A 430 7.95 -0.29 -4.54
C GLY A 430 8.31 -0.31 -6.02
N GLU A 431 9.51 -0.80 -6.33
CA GLU A 431 10.01 -0.87 -7.72
C GLU A 431 9.16 -1.80 -8.57
N LEU A 432 8.83 -2.98 -8.03
CA LEU A 432 7.99 -3.94 -8.73
C LEU A 432 6.61 -3.36 -9.03
N HIS A 433 6.02 -2.63 -8.09
CA HIS A 433 4.76 -1.92 -8.30
C HIS A 433 4.85 -0.94 -9.48
N LEU A 434 5.86 -0.05 -9.48
CA LEU A 434 6.04 0.93 -10.55
C LEU A 434 6.37 0.30 -11.90
N ASP A 435 7.18 -0.76 -11.92
CA ASP A 435 7.50 -1.50 -13.15
C ASP A 435 6.25 -2.11 -13.79
N ILE A 436 5.33 -2.64 -12.97
CA ILE A 436 4.05 -3.16 -13.45
C ILE A 436 3.16 -2.06 -14.00
N ILE A 437 3.07 -0.92 -13.31
CA ILE A 437 2.31 0.25 -13.80
C ILE A 437 2.87 0.73 -15.17
N ILE A 438 4.19 0.80 -15.30
CA ILE A 438 4.85 1.19 -16.55
C ILE A 438 4.60 0.16 -17.66
N ASP A 439 4.65 -1.12 -17.34
CA ASP A 439 4.34 -2.19 -18.30
C ASP A 439 2.86 -2.14 -18.74
N ARG A 440 1.93 -1.87 -17.81
CA ARG A 440 0.52 -1.65 -18.12
C ARG A 440 0.31 -0.45 -19.03
N LEU A 441 1.00 0.68 -18.81
CA LEU A 441 0.97 1.85 -19.70
C LEU A 441 1.34 1.45 -21.14
N LYS A 442 2.37 0.62 -21.31
CA LYS A 442 2.83 0.14 -22.63
C LYS A 442 1.87 -0.88 -23.26
N ARG A 443 1.45 -1.90 -22.51
CA ARG A 443 0.66 -3.04 -23.06
C ARG A 443 -0.82 -2.72 -23.20
N GLU A 444 -1.45 -2.14 -22.17
CA GLU A 444 -2.88 -1.89 -22.14
C GLU A 444 -3.24 -0.58 -22.84
N PHE A 445 -2.51 0.48 -22.54
CA PHE A 445 -2.81 1.84 -23.04
C PHE A 445 -2.05 2.23 -24.29
N LYS A 446 -1.07 1.41 -24.73
CA LYS A 446 -0.23 1.67 -25.92
C LYS A 446 0.48 3.04 -25.85
N VAL A 447 1.00 3.37 -24.67
CA VAL A 447 1.76 4.61 -24.42
C VAL A 447 3.23 4.27 -24.24
N GLU A 448 4.08 4.82 -25.09
CA GLU A 448 5.53 4.67 -24.97
C GLU A 448 6.11 5.79 -24.10
N ILE A 449 6.82 5.40 -23.03
CA ILE A 449 7.44 6.33 -22.09
C ILE A 449 8.93 6.02 -21.88
N ASN A 450 9.69 7.08 -21.55
CA ASN A 450 10.99 6.99 -20.92
C ASN A 450 10.79 7.07 -19.40
N GLN A 451 11.57 6.31 -18.67
CA GLN A 451 11.57 6.34 -17.19
C GLN A 451 12.99 6.57 -16.68
N GLY A 452 13.12 7.23 -15.54
CA GLY A 452 14.40 7.48 -14.90
C GLY A 452 14.22 7.92 -13.45
N ALA A 453 15.34 8.09 -12.75
CA ALA A 453 15.31 8.69 -11.43
C ALA A 453 14.84 10.16 -11.55
N PRO A 454 14.04 10.66 -10.59
CA PRO A 454 13.70 12.07 -10.53
C PRO A 454 14.96 12.95 -10.46
N GLN A 455 14.91 14.13 -11.08
CA GLN A 455 15.98 15.08 -10.94
C GLN A 455 15.96 15.70 -9.54
N VAL A 456 17.15 15.90 -8.98
CA VAL A 456 17.27 16.60 -7.70
C VAL A 456 17.13 18.10 -7.95
N ALA A 457 16.21 18.76 -7.26
CA ALA A 457 16.02 20.20 -7.33
C ALA A 457 17.12 20.90 -6.50
N TYR A 458 18.28 21.12 -7.11
CA TYR A 458 19.34 21.89 -6.50
C TYR A 458 18.97 23.38 -6.46
N LYS A 459 19.45 24.08 -5.43
CA LYS A 459 19.36 25.52 -5.28
C LYS A 459 20.73 26.11 -5.00
N GLU A 460 20.85 27.43 -5.06
CA GLU A 460 22.05 28.12 -4.65
C GLU A 460 21.77 29.05 -3.46
N ALA A 461 22.76 29.27 -2.62
CA ALA A 461 22.70 30.24 -1.55
C ALA A 461 23.96 31.10 -1.49
N LEU A 462 23.83 32.31 -1.00
CA LEU A 462 24.93 33.24 -0.80
C LEU A 462 25.36 33.16 0.68
N PHE A 463 26.67 33.03 0.94
CA PHE A 463 27.24 32.94 2.29
C PHE A 463 28.14 34.14 2.66
N GLY A 464 28.30 35.08 1.77
CA GLY A 464 29.06 36.32 1.97
C GLY A 464 28.30 37.53 1.54
N SER A 465 28.76 38.72 1.95
CA SER A 465 28.23 39.99 1.51
C SER A 465 29.23 40.69 0.59
N TYR A 466 28.69 41.44 -0.37
CA TYR A 466 29.50 42.24 -1.29
C TYR A 466 28.77 43.50 -1.71
N GLU A 467 29.45 44.67 -1.56
CA GLU A 467 28.98 45.94 -2.08
C GLU A 467 29.43 46.10 -3.54
N HIS A 468 28.49 46.42 -4.40
CA HIS A 468 28.74 46.59 -5.84
C HIS A 468 28.10 47.86 -6.34
N LYS A 469 28.84 48.48 -7.27
CA LYS A 469 28.34 49.60 -8.08
C LYS A 469 28.26 49.17 -9.54
N GLU A 470 27.05 49.24 -10.10
CA GLU A 470 26.83 48.95 -11.53
C GLU A 470 26.35 50.16 -12.26
N VAL A 471 27.03 50.47 -13.39
CA VAL A 471 26.67 51.56 -14.27
C VAL A 471 26.29 51.01 -15.64
N TYR A 472 25.00 50.98 -15.92
CA TYR A 472 24.48 50.61 -17.23
C TYR A 472 24.43 51.84 -18.13
N LYS A 473 25.26 51.87 -19.20
CA LYS A 473 25.30 52.96 -20.19
C LYS A 473 25.32 52.35 -21.59
N LYS A 474 24.34 52.75 -22.42
CA LYS A 474 24.30 52.35 -23.83
C LYS A 474 23.86 53.54 -24.68
N GLN A 475 24.63 53.86 -25.69
CA GLN A 475 24.35 54.96 -26.62
C GLN A 475 24.34 54.43 -28.05
N THR A 476 23.21 54.52 -28.72
CA THR A 476 23.02 54.03 -30.10
C THR A 476 22.23 55.10 -30.86
N GLY A 477 22.90 56.16 -31.30
CA GLY A 477 22.38 57.15 -32.22
C GLY A 477 20.95 57.67 -31.92
N GLY A 478 20.80 58.52 -30.90
CA GLY A 478 19.51 59.03 -30.43
C GLY A 478 19.43 59.08 -28.91
N LYS A 479 18.22 58.80 -28.32
CA LYS A 479 18.03 58.73 -26.88
C LYS A 479 18.87 57.58 -26.28
N GLY A 480 19.78 57.90 -25.36
CA GLY A 480 20.64 56.93 -24.70
C GLY A 480 19.90 56.11 -23.65
N LYS A 481 20.60 55.17 -23.02
CA LYS A 481 20.16 54.41 -21.86
C LYS A 481 21.15 54.58 -20.72
N PHE A 482 20.69 54.95 -19.54
CA PHE A 482 21.56 55.18 -18.39
C PHE A 482 20.88 54.73 -17.09
N ALA A 483 21.61 54.01 -16.26
CA ALA A 483 21.24 53.70 -14.88
C ALA A 483 22.51 53.47 -14.06
N ASP A 484 22.61 54.03 -12.88
CA ASP A 484 23.71 53.86 -11.93
C ASP A 484 23.10 53.46 -10.58
N ILE A 485 23.47 52.30 -10.09
CA ILE A 485 23.00 51.73 -8.80
C ILE A 485 24.18 51.26 -7.97
N SER A 486 24.13 51.53 -6.67
CA SER A 486 25.06 50.98 -5.67
C SER A 486 24.26 50.24 -4.62
N PHE A 487 24.60 48.98 -4.46
CA PHE A 487 23.86 48.08 -3.56
C PHE A 487 24.80 47.11 -2.84
N GLU A 488 24.34 46.59 -1.73
CA GLU A 488 24.94 45.46 -1.01
C GLU A 488 24.09 44.24 -1.26
N LEU A 489 24.73 43.15 -1.70
CA LEU A 489 24.13 41.84 -1.82
C LEU A 489 24.65 40.95 -0.68
N SER A 490 23.76 40.32 0.07
CA SER A 490 24.08 39.50 1.25
C SER A 490 23.11 38.35 1.43
N PRO A 491 23.43 37.35 2.29
CA PRO A 491 22.44 36.40 2.78
C PRO A 491 21.28 37.10 3.43
N ARG A 492 20.09 36.52 3.36
CA ARG A 492 18.93 37.01 4.09
C ARG A 492 19.08 36.74 5.58
N ASP A 493 18.70 37.69 6.43
CA ASP A 493 18.73 37.53 7.87
C ASP A 493 17.70 36.48 8.32
N PRO A 494 18.05 35.63 9.31
CA PRO A 494 17.08 34.73 9.94
C PRO A 494 15.94 35.52 10.61
N ASP A 495 14.75 34.93 10.63
CA ASP A 495 13.63 35.47 11.37
C ASP A 495 13.98 35.50 12.88
N PRO A 496 13.84 36.64 13.56
CA PRO A 496 14.25 36.77 14.96
C PRO A 496 13.49 35.88 15.96
N GLU A 497 12.28 35.45 15.61
CA GLU A 497 11.42 34.64 16.49
C GLU A 497 11.61 33.13 16.24
N THR A 498 11.74 32.73 14.99
CA THR A 498 11.81 31.32 14.60
C THR A 498 13.24 30.83 14.30
N GLY A 499 14.17 31.74 14.03
CA GLY A 499 15.52 31.41 13.57
C GLY A 499 15.58 30.92 12.10
N GLU A 500 14.45 30.86 11.42
CA GLU A 500 14.36 30.35 10.05
C GLU A 500 14.65 31.44 9.01
N ILE A 501 15.29 31.06 7.90
CA ILE A 501 15.50 31.94 6.77
C ILE A 501 14.33 31.79 5.80
N LYS A 502 13.53 32.86 5.65
CA LYS A 502 12.41 32.83 4.70
C LYS A 502 12.93 32.83 3.26
N PRO A 503 12.35 32.04 2.35
CA PRO A 503 12.75 32.05 0.94
C PRO A 503 12.44 33.40 0.26
N GLY A 504 13.13 33.69 -0.85
CA GLY A 504 12.90 34.84 -1.69
C GLY A 504 13.76 36.06 -1.41
N LEU A 505 13.44 37.17 -2.08
CA LEU A 505 14.18 38.43 -2.03
C LEU A 505 13.71 39.30 -0.84
N ASP A 506 14.67 39.66 0.01
CA ASP A 506 14.52 40.76 0.97
C ASP A 506 15.13 42.04 0.39
N PHE A 507 14.28 42.97 -0.04
CA PHE A 507 14.72 44.20 -0.71
C PHE A 507 14.58 45.40 0.22
N VAL A 508 15.72 45.96 0.63
CA VAL A 508 15.79 47.11 1.51
C VAL A 508 16.17 48.38 0.69
N ASN A 509 15.24 49.30 0.61
CA ASN A 509 15.50 50.58 0.01
C ASN A 509 16.07 51.57 1.05
N ALA A 510 17.36 51.82 0.98
CA ALA A 510 18.12 52.76 1.84
C ALA A 510 18.55 54.02 1.10
N ILE A 511 17.90 54.37 -0.02
CA ILE A 511 18.19 55.59 -0.79
C ILE A 511 17.81 56.83 0.03
N VAL A 512 18.73 57.77 0.18
CA VAL A 512 18.54 59.06 0.83
C VAL A 512 18.75 60.20 -0.20
N GLY A 513 17.96 61.28 -0.09
CA GLY A 513 18.14 62.49 -0.92
C GLY A 513 17.57 62.39 -2.32
N GLY A 514 16.82 61.31 -2.70
CA GLY A 514 16.15 61.21 -4.01
C GLY A 514 17.09 61.05 -5.20
N VAL A 515 18.30 60.50 -4.98
CA VAL A 515 19.32 60.27 -6.02
C VAL A 515 18.88 59.27 -7.11
N ILE A 516 17.88 58.45 -6.79
CA ILE A 516 17.12 57.64 -7.77
C ILE A 516 15.62 57.97 -7.56
N PRO A 517 14.88 58.35 -8.61
CA PRO A 517 13.45 58.57 -8.56
C PRO A 517 12.69 57.33 -8.06
N LYS A 518 11.68 57.55 -7.20
CA LYS A 518 10.91 56.47 -6.58
C LYS A 518 10.25 55.51 -7.57
N GLU A 519 9.92 56.02 -8.75
CA GLU A 519 9.30 55.22 -9.85
C GLU A 519 10.20 54.13 -10.41
N PHE A 520 11.53 54.24 -10.28
CA PHE A 520 12.49 53.24 -10.77
C PHE A 520 12.83 52.16 -9.75
N ILE A 521 12.54 52.38 -8.46
CA ILE A 521 12.83 51.41 -7.39
C ILE A 521 12.14 50.05 -7.60
N PRO A 522 10.85 49.98 -8.02
CA PRO A 522 10.20 48.70 -8.33
C PRO A 522 10.86 47.93 -9.46
N SER A 523 11.43 48.64 -10.47
CA SER A 523 12.13 48.03 -11.59
C SER A 523 13.48 47.44 -11.15
N ILE A 524 14.18 48.09 -10.24
CA ILE A 524 15.41 47.58 -9.63
C ILE A 524 15.10 46.30 -8.85
N GLN A 525 14.09 46.35 -7.99
CA GLN A 525 13.63 45.18 -7.21
C GLN A 525 13.24 44.00 -8.12
N LYS A 526 12.48 44.28 -9.19
CA LYS A 526 12.12 43.27 -10.20
C LYS A 526 13.35 42.68 -10.87
N GLY A 527 14.35 43.52 -11.22
CA GLY A 527 15.61 43.04 -11.80
C GLY A 527 16.35 42.05 -10.92
N PHE A 528 16.44 42.31 -9.62
CA PHE A 528 17.04 41.38 -8.68
C PHE A 528 16.19 40.10 -8.48
N ALA A 529 14.87 40.24 -8.37
CA ALA A 529 13.96 39.08 -8.21
C ALA A 529 14.04 38.13 -9.42
N GLU A 530 14.07 38.66 -10.63
CA GLU A 530 14.25 37.84 -11.84
C GLU A 530 15.64 37.19 -11.91
N SER A 531 16.66 37.87 -11.37
CA SER A 531 18.02 37.33 -11.37
C SER A 531 18.21 36.15 -10.43
N MET A 532 17.38 36.03 -9.37
CA MET A 532 17.39 34.89 -8.47
C MET A 532 17.10 33.56 -9.16
N LYS A 533 16.40 33.57 -10.30
CA LYS A 533 16.07 32.35 -11.04
C LYS A 533 17.28 31.63 -11.63
N ASN A 534 18.41 32.34 -11.76
CA ASN A 534 19.65 31.82 -12.34
C ASN A 534 20.84 32.21 -11.46
N GLY A 535 21.24 31.31 -10.58
CA GLY A 535 22.37 31.51 -9.68
C GLY A 535 23.73 31.57 -10.40
N PRO A 536 24.76 32.13 -9.74
CA PRO A 536 26.07 32.40 -10.34
C PRO A 536 26.99 31.18 -10.45
N LEU A 537 26.69 30.08 -9.75
CA LEU A 537 27.57 28.90 -9.64
C LEU A 537 27.26 27.86 -10.71
N ALA A 538 26.03 27.36 -10.75
CA ALA A 538 25.58 26.30 -11.66
C ALA A 538 24.29 26.64 -12.40
N GLY A 539 23.74 27.85 -12.17
CA GLY A 539 22.52 28.32 -12.79
C GLY A 539 21.23 27.86 -12.09
N TYR A 540 21.34 27.29 -10.90
CA TYR A 540 20.17 26.93 -10.11
C TYR A 540 19.55 28.15 -9.40
N PRO A 541 18.26 28.14 -9.08
CA PRO A 541 17.63 29.26 -8.39
C PRO A 541 18.28 29.55 -7.05
N ILE A 542 18.41 30.83 -6.70
CA ILE A 542 18.84 31.23 -5.35
C ILE A 542 17.65 31.15 -4.41
N GLU A 543 17.80 30.42 -3.28
CA GLU A 543 16.74 30.20 -2.30
C GLU A 543 16.31 31.48 -1.59
N SER A 544 17.30 32.26 -1.13
CA SER A 544 17.06 33.51 -0.44
C SER A 544 18.22 34.47 -0.60
N MET A 545 17.95 35.78 -0.68
CA MET A 545 18.96 36.82 -0.64
C MET A 545 18.41 38.13 -0.12
N LYS A 546 19.29 39.00 0.39
CA LYS A 546 19.00 40.37 0.78
C LYS A 546 19.75 41.33 -0.11
N VAL A 547 19.04 42.34 -0.59
CA VAL A 547 19.61 43.47 -1.36
C VAL A 547 19.30 44.75 -0.62
N ARG A 548 20.35 45.46 -0.24
CA ARG A 548 20.25 46.81 0.34
C ARG A 548 20.71 47.83 -0.71
N LEU A 549 19.77 48.55 -1.35
CA LEU A 549 20.04 49.60 -2.30
C LEU A 549 20.27 50.89 -1.53
N PHE A 550 21.49 51.48 -1.61
CA PHE A 550 21.86 52.62 -0.76
C PHE A 550 22.30 53.86 -1.51
N HIS A 551 22.69 53.76 -2.80
CA HIS A 551 23.08 54.93 -3.61
C HIS A 551 22.85 54.66 -5.10
N GLY A 552 22.89 55.72 -5.90
CA GLY A 552 22.82 55.65 -7.35
C GLY A 552 22.68 57.01 -7.99
N SER A 553 22.52 57.04 -9.30
CA SER A 553 22.24 58.26 -10.04
C SER A 553 21.39 57.97 -11.30
N PHE A 554 20.74 59.00 -11.80
CA PHE A 554 19.93 58.93 -13.00
C PHE A 554 20.24 60.11 -13.94
N HIS A 555 19.80 60.02 -15.18
CA HIS A 555 19.89 61.07 -16.18
C HIS A 555 18.49 61.39 -16.71
N ASP A 556 18.10 62.67 -16.66
CA ASP A 556 16.71 63.13 -16.93
C ASP A 556 16.14 62.64 -18.28
N VAL A 557 16.98 62.45 -19.30
CA VAL A 557 16.56 62.05 -20.63
C VAL A 557 16.79 60.58 -20.93
N ASP A 558 17.91 60.01 -20.43
CA ASP A 558 18.39 58.66 -20.80
C ASP A 558 18.05 57.58 -19.80
N SER A 559 17.46 57.93 -18.65
CA SER A 559 17.02 56.96 -17.67
C SER A 559 15.58 56.50 -17.86
N ASP A 560 15.34 55.23 -17.75
CA ASP A 560 14.01 54.61 -17.78
C ASP A 560 13.97 53.34 -16.91
N ALA A 561 12.77 52.84 -16.67
CA ALA A 561 12.52 51.65 -15.86
C ALA A 561 13.32 50.40 -16.32
N LEU A 562 13.41 50.23 -17.64
CA LEU A 562 14.15 49.10 -18.24
C LEU A 562 15.66 49.19 -17.98
N SER A 563 16.23 50.42 -18.08
CA SER A 563 17.66 50.64 -17.82
C SER A 563 18.04 50.28 -16.39
N PHE A 564 17.20 50.61 -15.40
CA PHE A 564 17.40 50.25 -14.01
C PHE A 564 17.19 48.74 -13.76
N GLU A 565 16.22 48.08 -14.40
CA GLU A 565 16.05 46.64 -14.36
C GLU A 565 17.29 45.90 -14.89
N LEU A 566 17.83 46.39 -16.02
CA LEU A 566 19.05 45.83 -16.63
C LEU A 566 20.30 46.07 -15.78
N ALA A 567 20.43 47.23 -15.16
CA ALA A 567 21.53 47.52 -14.23
C ALA A 567 21.49 46.57 -13.03
N ALA A 568 20.30 46.31 -12.45
CA ALA A 568 20.13 45.37 -11.38
C ALA A 568 20.54 43.94 -11.78
N ARG A 569 20.13 43.49 -12.96
CA ARG A 569 20.50 42.16 -13.48
C ARG A 569 22.01 42.00 -13.72
N LEU A 570 22.64 42.99 -14.31
CA LEU A 570 24.08 42.99 -14.56
C LEU A 570 24.87 43.07 -13.26
N GLY A 571 24.51 43.98 -12.37
CA GLY A 571 25.13 44.14 -11.07
C GLY A 571 25.01 42.89 -10.22
N PHE A 572 23.84 42.22 -10.22
CA PHE A 572 23.65 40.93 -9.55
C PHE A 572 24.64 39.89 -10.07
N LYS A 573 24.77 39.73 -11.40
CA LYS A 573 25.64 38.72 -12.01
C LYS A 573 27.11 38.85 -11.57
N GLU A 574 27.58 40.05 -11.34
CA GLU A 574 28.96 40.33 -10.90
C GLU A 574 29.10 40.24 -9.36
N ALA A 575 28.13 40.77 -8.61
CA ALA A 575 28.15 40.75 -7.16
C ALA A 575 27.98 39.33 -6.58
N ALA A 576 27.03 38.54 -7.11
CA ALA A 576 26.69 37.21 -6.61
C ALA A 576 27.88 36.24 -6.66
N LYS A 577 28.74 36.33 -7.69
CA LYS A 577 29.97 35.52 -7.77
C LYS A 577 30.92 35.76 -6.60
N ARG A 578 30.89 36.97 -6.01
CA ARG A 578 31.77 37.38 -4.90
C ARG A 578 31.15 37.14 -3.51
N CYS A 579 29.85 36.82 -3.47
CA CYS A 579 29.14 36.53 -2.26
C CYS A 579 29.29 35.06 -1.76
N LYS A 580 30.36 34.36 -2.16
CA LYS A 580 30.65 32.98 -1.80
C LYS A 580 29.44 32.05 -2.02
N PRO A 581 28.96 31.93 -3.27
CA PRO A 581 27.82 31.09 -3.57
C PRO A 581 28.14 29.62 -3.30
N GLN A 582 27.16 28.89 -2.77
CA GLN A 582 27.24 27.44 -2.52
C GLN A 582 26.00 26.76 -3.07
N LEU A 583 26.16 25.49 -3.46
CA LEU A 583 25.08 24.64 -3.91
C LEU A 583 24.35 24.06 -2.70
N LEU A 584 23.01 24.12 -2.73
CA LEU A 584 22.14 23.49 -1.78
C LEU A 584 21.53 22.23 -2.40
N GLU A 585 21.41 21.18 -1.62
CA GLU A 585 20.69 19.95 -1.98
C GLU A 585 19.55 19.68 -0.98
N PRO A 586 18.42 19.09 -1.43
CA PRO A 586 17.34 18.73 -0.53
C PRO A 586 17.77 17.58 0.39
N ILE A 587 17.54 17.77 1.68
CA ILE A 587 17.81 16.77 2.73
C ILE A 587 16.49 16.20 3.21
N MET A 588 16.34 14.88 3.12
CA MET A 588 15.13 14.15 3.51
C MET A 588 15.23 13.65 4.94
N ALA A 589 14.13 13.71 5.68
CA ALA A 589 13.99 13.00 6.95
C ALA A 589 13.63 11.54 6.65
N VAL A 590 14.42 10.61 7.12
CA VAL A 590 14.28 9.19 6.84
C VAL A 590 14.11 8.42 8.14
N ASP A 591 13.03 7.66 8.27
CA ASP A 591 12.80 6.72 9.35
C ASP A 591 12.89 5.30 8.79
N VAL A 592 13.83 4.49 9.32
CA VAL A 592 14.00 3.09 8.94
C VAL A 592 13.63 2.20 10.10
N VAL A 593 12.58 1.39 9.93
CA VAL A 593 12.14 0.40 10.91
C VAL A 593 12.71 -0.96 10.51
N SER A 594 13.44 -1.60 11.40
CA SER A 594 14.06 -2.91 11.16
C SER A 594 14.21 -3.72 12.44
N PRO A 595 14.36 -5.05 12.37
CA PRO A 595 14.78 -5.85 13.52
C PRO A 595 16.11 -5.36 14.11
N ASP A 596 16.27 -5.49 15.42
CA ASP A 596 17.43 -4.95 16.16
C ASP A 596 18.78 -5.43 15.64
N GLU A 597 18.87 -6.67 15.17
CA GLU A 597 20.09 -7.29 14.65
C GLU A 597 20.64 -6.60 13.39
N TYR A 598 19.80 -5.89 12.61
CA TYR A 598 20.21 -5.19 11.38
C TYR A 598 20.49 -3.70 11.58
N THR A 599 20.32 -3.18 12.78
CA THR A 599 20.55 -1.77 13.12
C THR A 599 21.96 -1.30 12.74
N GLY A 600 22.98 -2.13 13.01
CA GLY A 600 24.37 -1.84 12.68
C GLY A 600 24.62 -1.68 11.17
N PRO A 601 24.32 -2.68 10.34
CA PRO A 601 24.42 -2.60 8.89
C PRO A 601 23.66 -1.40 8.29
N ILE A 602 22.41 -1.15 8.70
CA ILE A 602 21.57 -0.04 8.21
C ILE A 602 22.20 1.31 8.58
N THR A 603 22.63 1.48 9.84
CA THR A 603 23.31 2.71 10.27
C THR A 603 24.60 2.94 9.49
N GLY A 604 25.36 1.87 9.22
CA GLY A 604 26.57 1.91 8.41
C GLY A 604 26.31 2.37 6.98
N ASP A 605 25.23 1.88 6.34
CA ASP A 605 24.86 2.28 4.99
C ASP A 605 24.32 3.71 4.93
N LEU A 606 23.47 4.12 5.87
CA LEU A 606 23.00 5.52 5.96
C LEU A 606 24.16 6.51 6.11
N ASN A 607 25.17 6.17 6.92
CA ASN A 607 26.38 6.99 7.06
C ASN A 607 27.18 7.06 5.74
N ARG A 608 27.30 5.94 5.01
CA ARG A 608 27.95 5.90 3.68
C ARG A 608 27.24 6.82 2.69
N ARG A 609 25.92 6.98 2.81
CA ARG A 609 25.06 7.87 2.00
C ARG A 609 25.02 9.31 2.52
N ARG A 610 26.02 9.73 3.25
CA ARG A 610 26.09 11.08 3.83
C ARG A 610 24.93 11.40 4.79
N GLY A 611 24.29 10.35 5.35
CA GLY A 611 23.21 10.49 6.32
C GLY A 611 23.70 10.98 7.67
N LEU A 612 22.97 11.92 8.25
CA LEU A 612 23.19 12.39 9.62
C LEU A 612 22.18 11.72 10.54
N MET A 613 22.66 10.85 11.42
CA MET A 613 21.83 10.16 12.41
C MET A 613 21.21 11.17 13.39
N LYS A 614 19.89 11.11 13.58
CA LYS A 614 19.12 11.98 14.49
C LYS A 614 18.75 11.30 15.79
N GLY A 615 18.56 9.99 15.77
CA GLY A 615 18.18 9.20 16.93
C GLY A 615 17.78 7.78 16.56
N MET A 616 17.48 7.01 17.60
CA MET A 616 16.99 5.65 17.49
C MET A 616 15.91 5.44 18.55
N ASP A 617 14.75 4.94 18.13
CA ASP A 617 13.64 4.61 19.02
C ASP A 617 13.35 3.11 18.91
N THR A 618 12.73 2.52 19.94
CA THR A 618 12.31 1.11 19.92
C THR A 618 10.81 1.02 19.73
N LYS A 619 10.36 0.16 18.81
CA LYS A 619 8.94 -0.10 18.55
C LYS A 619 8.68 -1.61 18.60
N GLY A 620 8.29 -2.13 19.77
CA GLY A 620 8.13 -3.57 19.97
C GLY A 620 9.46 -4.30 19.90
N THR A 621 9.60 -5.25 19.00
CA THR A 621 10.84 -6.03 18.71
C THR A 621 11.69 -5.39 17.60
N SER A 622 11.35 -4.19 17.15
CA SER A 622 12.04 -3.50 16.06
C SER A 622 12.61 -2.16 16.51
N SER A 623 13.73 -1.76 15.93
CA SER A 623 14.31 -0.43 16.08
C SER A 623 13.87 0.52 14.97
N VAL A 624 13.62 1.78 15.34
CA VAL A 624 13.34 2.88 14.39
C VAL A 624 14.57 3.79 14.34
N ILE A 625 15.28 3.74 13.22
CA ILE A 625 16.47 4.54 12.97
C ILE A 625 16.06 5.82 12.28
N LYS A 626 16.34 6.98 12.88
CA LYS A 626 16.02 8.31 12.32
C LYS A 626 17.26 8.98 11.78
N ALA A 627 17.23 9.39 10.53
CA ALA A 627 18.36 10.06 9.87
C ALA A 627 17.89 11.20 8.96
N SER A 628 18.81 12.13 8.67
CA SER A 628 18.66 13.12 7.60
C SER A 628 19.61 12.75 6.47
N VAL A 629 19.10 12.45 5.29
CA VAL A 629 19.87 11.93 4.15
C VAL A 629 19.62 12.79 2.90
N PRO A 630 20.65 13.16 2.12
CA PRO A 630 20.45 13.83 0.84
C PRO A 630 19.58 13.02 -0.11
N LEU A 631 18.61 13.68 -0.77
CA LEU A 631 17.71 13.01 -1.72
C LEU A 631 18.46 12.27 -2.83
N SER A 632 19.59 12.83 -3.30
CA SER A 632 20.43 12.21 -4.32
C SER A 632 20.98 10.83 -3.94
N GLU A 633 21.12 10.56 -2.64
CA GLU A 633 21.66 9.30 -2.10
C GLU A 633 20.56 8.27 -1.78
N LEU A 634 19.27 8.69 -1.85
CA LEU A 634 18.14 7.82 -1.55
C LEU A 634 17.60 7.06 -2.77
N PHE A 635 17.97 7.46 -3.98
CA PHE A 635 17.54 6.73 -5.17
C PHE A 635 18.09 5.30 -5.15
N GLY A 636 17.20 4.32 -5.32
CA GLY A 636 17.53 2.89 -5.24
C GLY A 636 17.87 2.38 -3.82
N TYR A 637 17.72 3.20 -2.78
CA TYR A 637 18.06 2.81 -1.40
C TYR A 637 17.27 1.59 -0.92
N ILE A 638 15.96 1.58 -1.13
CA ILE A 638 15.08 0.47 -0.74
C ILE A 638 15.47 -0.83 -1.44
N THR A 639 15.79 -0.76 -2.72
CA THR A 639 16.22 -1.93 -3.50
C THR A 639 17.53 -2.49 -3.00
N LEU A 640 18.51 -1.62 -2.71
CA LEU A 640 19.80 -2.05 -2.17
C LEU A 640 19.65 -2.67 -0.79
N MET A 641 18.81 -2.11 0.10
CA MET A 641 18.53 -2.70 1.40
C MET A 641 17.91 -4.10 1.28
N LYS A 642 16.99 -4.31 0.35
CA LYS A 642 16.41 -5.63 0.06
C LYS A 642 17.43 -6.65 -0.49
N ILE A 643 18.51 -6.18 -1.11
CA ILE A 643 19.60 -7.04 -1.66
C ILE A 643 20.68 -7.31 -0.61
N GLU A 644 21.06 -6.31 0.19
CA GLU A 644 22.15 -6.40 1.18
C GLU A 644 21.72 -7.10 2.47
N LEU A 645 20.43 -7.08 2.81
CA LEU A 645 19.89 -7.81 3.95
C LEU A 645 19.47 -9.23 3.52
N PRO A 646 19.50 -10.22 4.44
CA PRO A 646 18.99 -11.56 4.12
C PRO A 646 17.58 -11.50 3.54
N SER A 647 17.27 -12.38 2.60
CA SER A 647 15.93 -12.48 2.01
C SER A 647 14.92 -12.72 3.13
N GLY A 648 13.98 -11.79 3.29
CA GLY A 648 12.95 -11.89 4.30
C GLY A 648 13.05 -10.87 5.46
N VAL A 649 14.08 -10.02 5.50
CA VAL A 649 14.14 -8.92 6.50
C VAL A 649 13.23 -7.78 6.04
N ASP A 650 12.19 -7.51 6.85
CA ASP A 650 11.27 -6.40 6.59
C ASP A 650 11.87 -5.08 7.06
N VAL A 651 12.04 -4.15 6.13
CA VAL A 651 12.52 -2.80 6.41
C VAL A 651 11.48 -1.82 5.88
N GLU A 652 10.81 -1.13 6.80
CA GLU A 652 9.92 -0.03 6.46
C GLU A 652 10.73 1.27 6.41
N ILE A 653 10.71 1.96 5.27
CA ILE A 653 11.39 3.24 5.10
C ILE A 653 10.35 4.32 4.86
N LYS A 654 10.35 5.35 5.72
CA LYS A 654 9.57 6.58 5.56
C LYS A 654 10.50 7.72 5.21
N VAL A 655 10.19 8.45 4.14
CA VAL A 655 11.01 9.55 3.64
C VAL A 655 10.22 10.85 3.65
#